data_18ad7c137d47fb668f2c7470b0ce9771
#
_entry.id   18ad7c137d47fb668f2c7470b0ce9771
#
_cell.length_a   1.000
_cell.length_b   1.000
_cell.length_c   1.000
_cell.angle_alpha   90.00
_cell.angle_beta   90.00
_cell.angle_gamma   90.00
#
_symmetry.space_group_name_H-M   'P 1'
#
loop_
_entity.id
_entity.type
_entity.pdbx_description
1 polymer ?
#
loop_
_entity_poly.entity_id
_entity_poly.type
_entity_poly.pdbx_seq_one_letter_code
_entity_poly.pdbx_strand_id
1 'polypeptide(L)'
;MKNRAKRGDNQFQQSWLTKFNWVKYNSSTHVTCTVCNKPIAFTTMGVSALESHAKPSKDKTKMTTHQQRVIEHAKAQRSLSVLHFKDVSIPVASTSAAASTSEASAVEPLPAASTDAPSTSMVTPTTVATSTIQPTLDQYTLPLSVSKAEILWAMKVILNHYSLRSCLGISSLFQTMFNDSEVAKRFSLSKTKCGYLVNFGLAPYYERLLLDEILKAPYYTVLFDETLNKIVQEEQMDIYIRYWSEESIMVKTKYLDSQFMKRPNAENVSQAIRSTLNTHAIPSEEMIHASMDGPHTNWVVLKLINDWRKENQLPIIESIGSCGLHIVSGALQTGAEKTGWDIKKVLKAMFNLFHDSPARRDEYIRINASSTFPERFCPTRWVENESVSDRAIDIWDNVVAVINHYEKLTISKRPQKNKSYDTLVLKKDDISMKVKFCIFRDIAHRLNTFLVKFQTDAPMLPFLADTLETMLRDIMRFFISKSALDKASTQTTLLKLDVTVEGGLCVPISDVKLPTASKSKLKRLKLNSQQKDIFLKEYRRFLIGMTVKLQERSPLNFAVVRAAASLDPVKMVSHEDECVLLFGNLVDILFEHKRLTSFEGDEAKDQYKDFMAVVVHGHADVFRTFNHKTTRLDTFLYPFLGGDKSKYKLLWKVSLFIMTLSHGQATIERGFNVNKEVLVENLAKESIRSQRLVYDHLKSVDKLHEVPIPRELVISCKNARQKYTQSLEAKQDQAVKDLASNKRKMKMDEVVEVKRTKTNLDKVIVTLKADIEQACINAYTKENFEAMKTELEKANALRTTLKSKETTSEELKTALNKLEEELKEIV
;
A
#
# COMPACT_ATOMS: atom_id res chain seq x y z
N MET A 1 56.26 15.48 -3.61
CA MET A 1 56.47 14.02 -3.62
C MET A 1 56.15 13.51 -2.20
N LYS A 2 54.97 12.97 -1.98
CA LYS A 2 54.57 12.31 -0.74
C LYS A 2 54.60 10.81 -0.96
N ASN A 3 55.43 10.13 -0.19
CA ASN A 3 55.64 8.70 -0.21
C ASN A 3 54.30 7.93 -0.05
N ARG A 4 53.93 7.18 -1.09
CA ARG A 4 52.92 6.09 -0.96
C ARG A 4 53.61 4.95 -0.25
N ALA A 5 53.24 4.69 1.00
CA ALA A 5 53.57 3.47 1.69
C ALA A 5 53.10 2.26 0.86
N LYS A 6 54.00 1.33 0.55
CA LYS A 6 53.67 0.03 -0.07
C LYS A 6 52.69 -0.71 0.89
N ARG A 7 51.45 -0.92 0.46
CA ARG A 7 50.53 -1.86 1.11
C ARG A 7 51.15 -3.26 1.02
N GLY A 8 51.43 -3.86 2.18
CA GLY A 8 51.91 -5.23 2.27
C GLY A 8 50.89 -6.19 1.62
N ASP A 9 51.40 -7.21 0.92
CA ASP A 9 50.58 -8.26 0.33
C ASP A 9 49.80 -9.01 1.42
N ASN A 10 48.50 -9.18 1.24
CA ASN A 10 47.69 -9.94 2.17
C ASN A 10 48.08 -11.41 2.08
N GLN A 11 48.35 -12.04 3.23
CA GLN A 11 48.65 -13.48 3.33
C GLN A 11 47.35 -14.27 3.50
N PHE A 12 47.33 -15.51 3.03
CA PHE A 12 46.23 -16.42 3.20
C PHE A 12 46.02 -16.76 4.68
N GLN A 13 44.77 -16.73 5.13
CA GLN A 13 44.39 -17.09 6.49
C GLN A 13 43.56 -18.38 6.49
N GLN A 14 43.92 -19.34 7.34
CA GLN A 14 43.24 -20.62 7.47
C GLN A 14 41.76 -20.47 7.87
N SER A 15 41.43 -19.43 8.63
CA SER A 15 40.04 -19.06 9.01
C SER A 15 39.14 -18.78 7.82
N TRP A 16 39.70 -18.49 6.64
CA TRP A 16 38.90 -18.27 5.42
C TRP A 16 38.27 -19.55 4.90
N LEU A 17 38.89 -20.71 5.11
CA LEU A 17 38.30 -22.01 4.74
C LEU A 17 37.09 -22.35 5.61
N THR A 18 37.10 -21.92 6.86
CA THR A 18 35.96 -22.11 7.76
C THR A 18 34.84 -21.09 7.48
N LYS A 19 35.20 -19.82 7.15
CA LYS A 19 34.22 -18.75 6.84
C LYS A 19 33.56 -18.95 5.46
N PHE A 20 34.29 -19.50 4.49
CA PHE A 20 33.84 -19.69 3.10
C PHE A 20 34.02 -21.15 2.68
N ASN A 21 33.08 -22.02 3.01
CA ASN A 21 33.08 -23.47 2.73
C ASN A 21 33.19 -23.83 1.22
N TRP A 22 33.04 -22.83 0.34
CA TRP A 22 33.17 -22.93 -1.11
C TRP A 22 34.55 -22.50 -1.64
N VAL A 23 35.53 -22.27 -0.76
CA VAL A 23 36.89 -21.86 -1.13
C VAL A 23 37.86 -23.01 -0.86
N LYS A 24 38.69 -23.29 -1.82
CA LYS A 24 39.83 -24.26 -1.69
C LYS A 24 41.13 -23.50 -1.86
N TYR A 25 42.10 -23.74 -0.97
CA TYR A 25 43.45 -23.16 -1.08
C TYR A 25 44.11 -23.64 -2.36
N ASN A 26 44.74 -22.76 -3.12
CA ASN A 26 45.42 -23.10 -4.35
C ASN A 26 46.91 -22.72 -4.32
N SER A 27 47.22 -21.47 -3.92
CA SER A 27 48.59 -20.95 -3.84
C SER A 27 48.69 -19.79 -2.83
N SER A 28 49.91 -19.31 -2.57
CA SER A 28 50.18 -18.15 -1.71
C SER A 28 49.50 -16.85 -2.21
N THR A 29 49.00 -16.83 -3.43
CA THR A 29 48.38 -15.65 -4.06
C THR A 29 46.94 -15.86 -4.49
N HIS A 30 46.50 -17.13 -4.61
CA HIS A 30 45.16 -17.46 -5.13
C HIS A 30 44.48 -18.56 -4.33
N VAL A 31 43.18 -18.48 -4.23
CA VAL A 31 42.27 -19.55 -3.81
C VAL A 31 41.34 -19.91 -4.96
N THR A 32 40.87 -21.17 -5.01
CA THR A 32 39.94 -21.61 -6.06
C THR A 32 38.51 -21.68 -5.48
N CYS A 33 37.54 -21.08 -6.15
CA CYS A 33 36.13 -21.28 -5.84
C CYS A 33 35.71 -22.68 -6.28
N THR A 34 35.29 -23.56 -5.38
CA THR A 34 34.82 -24.92 -5.67
C THR A 34 33.50 -24.97 -6.43
N VAL A 35 32.82 -23.85 -6.49
CA VAL A 35 31.50 -23.69 -7.12
C VAL A 35 31.58 -23.31 -8.59
N CYS A 36 32.44 -22.35 -8.96
CA CYS A 36 32.59 -21.90 -10.34
C CYS A 36 33.96 -22.30 -10.94
N ASN A 37 34.78 -23.00 -10.18
CA ASN A 37 36.12 -23.46 -10.52
C ASN A 37 37.09 -22.35 -11.01
N LYS A 38 36.87 -21.11 -10.56
CA LYS A 38 37.69 -19.94 -10.91
C LYS A 38 38.69 -19.62 -9.81
N PRO A 39 39.96 -19.32 -10.16
CA PRO A 39 40.94 -18.80 -9.22
C PRO A 39 40.59 -17.35 -8.84
N ILE A 40 40.72 -17.04 -7.55
CA ILE A 40 40.48 -15.71 -6.98
C ILE A 40 41.80 -15.24 -6.37
N ALA A 41 42.35 -14.13 -6.88
CA ALA A 41 43.54 -13.51 -6.33
C ALA A 41 43.14 -12.68 -5.07
N PHE A 42 43.83 -12.89 -3.96
CA PHE A 42 43.55 -12.22 -2.70
C PHE A 42 44.68 -11.29 -2.21
N THR A 43 45.82 -11.28 -2.88
CA THR A 43 47.01 -10.50 -2.45
C THR A 43 46.75 -9.00 -2.28
N THR A 44 45.91 -8.42 -3.14
CA THR A 44 45.61 -6.96 -3.13
C THR A 44 44.42 -6.59 -2.26
N MET A 45 43.42 -7.47 -2.16
CA MET A 45 42.13 -7.19 -1.50
C MET A 45 41.85 -8.08 -0.28
N GLY A 46 42.68 -9.05 0.01
CA GLY A 46 42.49 -9.97 1.14
C GLY A 46 41.13 -10.69 1.11
N VAL A 47 40.49 -10.79 2.26
CA VAL A 47 39.16 -11.42 2.42
C VAL A 47 38.08 -10.73 1.59
N SER A 48 38.21 -9.44 1.33
CA SER A 48 37.23 -8.70 0.51
C SER A 48 37.16 -9.17 -0.95
N ALA A 49 38.22 -9.82 -1.46
CA ALA A 49 38.16 -10.47 -2.79
C ALA A 49 37.18 -11.66 -2.79
N LEU A 50 37.16 -12.43 -1.70
CA LEU A 50 36.25 -13.55 -1.50
C LEU A 50 34.81 -13.07 -1.30
N GLU A 51 34.62 -12.05 -0.45
CA GLU A 51 33.31 -11.45 -0.22
C GLU A 51 32.72 -10.81 -1.49
N SER A 52 33.57 -10.19 -2.31
CA SER A 52 33.17 -9.62 -3.61
C SER A 52 32.76 -10.72 -4.61
N HIS A 53 33.45 -11.84 -4.63
CA HIS A 53 33.13 -12.99 -5.47
C HIS A 53 31.81 -13.66 -5.06
N ALA A 54 31.49 -13.65 -3.76
CA ALA A 54 30.23 -14.19 -3.22
C ALA A 54 29.00 -13.28 -3.45
N LYS A 55 29.22 -11.97 -3.77
CA LYS A 55 28.11 -11.04 -4.02
C LYS A 55 27.54 -11.23 -5.43
N PRO A 56 26.19 -11.24 -5.59
CA PRO A 56 25.60 -11.31 -6.93
C PRO A 56 25.99 -10.08 -7.74
N SER A 57 26.42 -10.29 -8.98
CA SER A 57 26.74 -9.23 -9.95
C SER A 57 25.48 -8.38 -10.21
N LYS A 58 25.66 -7.07 -10.40
CA LYS A 58 24.58 -6.14 -10.76
C LYS A 58 24.00 -6.42 -12.15
N ASP A 59 24.64 -7.23 -12.94
CA ASP A 59 24.21 -7.63 -14.28
C ASP A 59 23.41 -8.94 -14.20
N LYS A 60 22.09 -8.82 -14.07
CA LYS A 60 21.14 -9.93 -13.89
C LYS A 60 21.09 -10.91 -15.08
N THR A 61 21.72 -10.61 -16.19
CA THR A 61 21.62 -11.40 -17.45
C THR A 61 22.64 -12.52 -17.57
N LYS A 62 23.59 -12.66 -16.63
CA LYS A 62 24.66 -13.68 -16.67
C LYS A 62 24.86 -14.48 -15.39
N MET A 63 23.81 -14.68 -14.61
CA MET A 63 23.87 -15.66 -13.51
C MET A 63 23.78 -17.06 -14.10
N THR A 64 24.90 -17.76 -14.17
CA THR A 64 24.92 -19.18 -14.61
C THR A 64 24.11 -20.04 -13.65
N THR A 65 23.40 -21.02 -14.15
CA THR A 65 22.59 -22.03 -13.42
C THR A 65 23.30 -22.63 -12.19
N HIS A 66 24.61 -22.59 -12.18
CA HIS A 66 25.47 -23.06 -11.08
C HIS A 66 25.50 -22.10 -9.89
N GLN A 67 25.44 -20.78 -10.10
CA GLN A 67 25.36 -19.78 -9.00
C GLN A 67 24.00 -19.80 -8.32
N GLN A 68 22.94 -20.09 -9.07
CA GLN A 68 21.60 -20.31 -8.51
C GLN A 68 21.56 -21.54 -7.60
N ARG A 69 22.14 -22.67 -8.04
CA ARG A 69 22.23 -23.91 -7.23
C ARG A 69 23.01 -23.73 -5.92
N VAL A 70 24.03 -22.88 -5.89
CA VAL A 70 24.78 -22.59 -4.66
C VAL A 70 24.01 -21.77 -3.67
N ILE A 71 23.24 -20.79 -4.16
CA ILE A 71 22.35 -19.99 -3.31
C ILE A 71 21.22 -20.86 -2.73
N GLU A 72 20.70 -21.78 -3.53
CA GLU A 72 19.68 -22.76 -3.09
C GLU A 72 20.25 -23.80 -2.11
N HIS A 73 21.45 -24.32 -2.37
CA HIS A 73 22.11 -25.28 -1.46
C HIS A 73 22.49 -24.62 -0.12
N ALA A 74 22.95 -23.37 -0.13
CA ALA A 74 23.23 -22.59 1.09
C ALA A 74 21.95 -22.25 1.87
N LYS A 75 20.82 -22.03 1.17
CA LYS A 75 19.50 -21.87 1.80
C LYS A 75 19.00 -23.19 2.39
N ALA A 76 19.17 -24.31 1.69
CA ALA A 76 18.80 -25.64 2.17
C ALA A 76 19.63 -26.08 3.39
N GLN A 77 20.94 -25.83 3.42
CA GLN A 77 21.79 -26.13 4.57
C GLN A 77 21.48 -25.25 5.80
N ARG A 78 21.06 -23.99 5.61
CA ARG A 78 20.54 -23.15 6.73
C ARG A 78 19.20 -23.67 7.26
N SER A 79 18.39 -24.30 6.45
CA SER A 79 17.13 -24.94 6.87
C SER A 79 17.42 -26.25 7.63
N LEU A 80 18.44 -27.02 7.24
CA LEU A 80 18.85 -28.26 7.92
C LEU A 80 19.56 -28.01 9.25
N SER A 81 20.34 -26.93 9.39
CA SER A 81 20.97 -26.56 10.67
C SER A 81 19.97 -26.08 11.74
N VAL A 82 18.75 -25.75 11.37
CA VAL A 82 17.63 -25.44 12.30
C VAL A 82 16.98 -26.73 12.82
N LEU A 83 17.18 -27.86 12.15
CA LEU A 83 16.59 -29.18 12.52
C LEU A 83 17.49 -30.05 13.41
N HIS A 84 18.72 -29.64 13.73
CA HIS A 84 19.69 -30.45 14.48
C HIS A 84 20.06 -29.86 15.87
N PHE A 85 19.08 -29.30 16.60
CA PHE A 85 19.22 -29.05 18.04
C PHE A 85 18.10 -29.76 18.79
N LYS A 86 18.22 -31.09 18.92
CA LYS A 86 17.65 -31.86 20.02
C LYS A 86 18.76 -32.61 20.73
N ASP A 87 18.70 -32.48 22.05
CA ASP A 87 19.35 -33.28 23.08
C ASP A 87 20.89 -33.20 23.24
N VAL A 88 21.32 -32.39 24.18
CA VAL A 88 22.31 -32.83 25.20
C VAL A 88 22.00 -32.12 26.53
N SER A 89 21.79 -32.95 27.53
CA SER A 89 21.60 -32.64 28.93
C SER A 89 22.94 -32.56 29.68
N ILE A 90 23.06 -31.55 30.56
CA ILE A 90 23.67 -31.47 31.92
C ILE A 90 25.16 -31.86 32.11
N PRO A 91 25.98 -31.21 32.94
CA PRO A 91 25.79 -31.18 34.39
C PRO A 91 26.11 -29.85 35.14
N VAL A 92 25.54 -29.84 36.34
CA VAL A 92 25.71 -28.88 37.40
C VAL A 92 27.14 -28.97 38.04
N ALA A 93 27.74 -27.85 38.36
CA ALA A 93 28.78 -27.78 39.39
C ALA A 93 28.64 -26.47 40.19
N SER A 94 28.50 -26.67 41.45
CA SER A 94 28.44 -25.73 42.54
C SER A 94 29.83 -25.21 42.95
N THR A 95 29.91 -23.97 43.48
CA THR A 95 30.64 -23.52 44.67
C THR A 95 30.49 -21.99 44.77
N SER A 96 29.85 -21.48 45.75
CA SER A 96 30.19 -21.07 47.13
C SER A 96 30.84 -19.68 47.23
N ALA A 97 30.12 -18.84 47.98
CA ALA A 97 30.51 -17.99 49.12
C ALA A 97 31.22 -16.64 48.89
N ALA A 98 30.68 -15.56 49.34
CA ALA A 98 30.84 -14.85 50.63
C ALA A 98 30.23 -13.44 50.53
N ALA A 99 29.36 -13.10 51.32
CA ALA A 99 29.16 -12.32 52.54
C ALA A 99 29.83 -10.92 52.60
N SER A 100 29.00 -9.90 52.86
CA SER A 100 29.09 -8.87 53.92
C SER A 100 27.99 -7.82 53.73
N THR A 101 27.01 -7.75 54.64
CA THR A 101 26.75 -6.86 55.77
C THR A 101 26.76 -5.37 55.43
N SER A 102 25.70 -4.61 55.69
CA SER A 102 25.20 -4.08 56.96
C SER A 102 24.02 -3.10 56.74
N GLU A 103 23.08 -3.24 57.65
CA GLU A 103 22.38 -2.30 58.56
C GLU A 103 21.36 -1.34 57.93
N ALA A 104 20.13 -1.44 58.28
CA ALA A 104 19.29 -1.30 59.49
C ALA A 104 18.67 0.10 59.67
N SER A 105 17.37 0.15 59.81
CA SER A 105 16.49 0.92 60.72
C SER A 105 15.07 0.89 60.15
N ALA A 106 14.13 0.19 60.64
CA ALA A 106 13.27 0.23 61.83
C ALA A 106 12.45 1.52 61.96
N VAL A 107 11.13 1.35 61.97
CA VAL A 107 10.17 1.75 62.99
C VAL A 107 8.73 1.30 62.58
N GLU A 108 8.15 0.52 63.47
CA GLU A 108 6.73 0.14 63.69
C GLU A 108 5.98 1.27 64.42
N PRO A 109 4.74 1.08 65.01
CA PRO A 109 3.61 0.13 64.72
C PRO A 109 2.18 0.74 64.89
N LEU A 110 1.15 -0.09 64.57
CA LEU A 110 -0.16 -0.42 65.19
C LEU A 110 -1.06 0.67 65.88
N PRO A 111 -2.41 0.50 66.06
CA PRO A 111 -3.07 -0.69 66.58
C PRO A 111 -4.49 -1.06 66.06
N ALA A 112 -4.89 -2.20 66.40
CA ALA A 112 -5.96 -3.09 66.67
C ALA A 112 -7.24 -2.60 67.43
N ALA A 113 -8.34 -3.34 67.22
CA ALA A 113 -9.31 -3.81 68.23
C ALA A 113 -10.36 -4.69 67.52
N SER A 114 -10.46 -5.94 67.76
CA SER A 114 -11.21 -6.75 68.80
C SER A 114 -12.75 -6.67 68.61
N THR A 115 -13.53 -7.77 68.56
CA THR A 115 -13.91 -8.80 69.57
C THR A 115 -14.95 -9.68 68.83
N ASP A 116 -15.34 -10.89 69.05
CA ASP A 116 -15.23 -11.91 70.09
C ASP A 116 -15.82 -13.24 69.54
N ALA A 117 -15.38 -14.33 70.08
CA ALA A 117 -15.92 -15.69 69.93
C ALA A 117 -17.06 -15.99 70.93
N PRO A 118 -17.75 -17.09 70.89
CA PRO A 118 -17.24 -18.30 71.48
C PRO A 118 -17.60 -19.67 70.87
N SER A 119 -16.81 -20.61 71.27
CA SER A 119 -16.68 -22.05 71.12
C SER A 119 -17.89 -22.91 71.48
N THR A 120 -18.01 -24.09 70.82
CA THR A 120 -18.27 -25.33 71.54
C THR A 120 -17.73 -26.57 70.84
N SER A 121 -17.19 -27.46 71.56
CA SER A 121 -16.51 -28.71 71.26
C SER A 121 -17.44 -29.88 70.96
N MET A 122 -17.06 -30.87 70.09
CA MET A 122 -16.87 -32.27 70.52
C MET A 122 -16.50 -33.24 69.39
N VAL A 123 -15.43 -33.95 69.60
CA VAL A 123 -15.14 -35.39 69.40
C VAL A 123 -15.08 -35.96 67.95
N THR A 124 -13.89 -36.50 67.65
CA THR A 124 -13.51 -37.40 66.56
C THR A 124 -14.28 -38.72 66.43
N PRO A 125 -14.33 -39.33 65.21
CA PRO A 125 -13.40 -40.44 64.98
C PRO A 125 -12.68 -40.43 63.63
N THR A 126 -11.50 -40.99 63.65
CA THR A 126 -10.55 -41.23 62.59
C THR A 126 -11.12 -42.09 61.44
N THR A 127 -11.12 -41.59 60.23
CA THR A 127 -11.16 -42.39 59.03
C THR A 127 -10.20 -41.84 57.98
N VAL A 128 -9.31 -42.70 57.49
CA VAL A 128 -8.34 -42.41 56.42
C VAL A 128 -9.14 -42.12 55.17
N ALA A 129 -9.20 -40.87 54.78
CA ALA A 129 -9.75 -40.44 53.50
C ALA A 129 -8.62 -39.94 52.63
N THR A 130 -8.42 -40.63 51.52
CA THR A 130 -7.67 -40.21 50.35
C THR A 130 -8.09 -38.78 49.98
N SER A 131 -7.23 -37.80 50.24
CA SER A 131 -7.48 -36.39 49.89
C SER A 131 -7.42 -36.17 48.38
N THR A 132 -8.57 -36.24 47.75
CA THR A 132 -8.80 -35.58 46.48
C THR A 132 -8.67 -34.07 46.77
N ILE A 133 -7.51 -33.48 46.46
CA ILE A 133 -7.26 -32.04 46.52
C ILE A 133 -8.23 -31.42 45.50
N GLN A 134 -9.31 -30.83 45.96
CA GLN A 134 -10.16 -29.98 45.12
C GLN A 134 -9.29 -28.77 44.72
N PRO A 135 -9.13 -28.51 43.43
CA PRO A 135 -8.32 -27.39 42.97
C PRO A 135 -8.91 -26.10 43.53
N THR A 136 -8.10 -25.31 44.19
CA THR A 136 -8.47 -23.98 44.69
C THR A 136 -8.85 -23.06 43.54
N LEU A 137 -9.73 -22.10 43.77
CA LEU A 137 -10.15 -21.09 42.76
C LEU A 137 -8.95 -20.44 42.08
N ASP A 138 -7.82 -20.25 42.81
CA ASP A 138 -6.56 -19.73 42.31
C ASP A 138 -5.91 -20.59 41.24
N GLN A 139 -6.10 -21.92 41.28
CA GLN A 139 -5.55 -22.81 40.24
C GLN A 139 -6.23 -22.64 38.88
N TYR A 140 -7.48 -22.13 38.84
CA TYR A 140 -8.19 -21.81 37.60
C TYR A 140 -7.99 -20.36 37.16
N THR A 141 -7.85 -19.41 38.07
CA THR A 141 -7.73 -17.98 37.78
C THR A 141 -6.32 -17.58 37.33
N LEU A 142 -5.26 -18.16 37.92
CA LEU A 142 -3.88 -17.83 37.61
C LEU A 142 -3.47 -18.13 36.15
N PRO A 143 -3.78 -19.30 35.53
CA PRO A 143 -3.52 -19.54 34.11
C PRO A 143 -4.26 -18.59 33.17
N LEU A 144 -5.44 -18.11 33.58
CA LEU A 144 -6.20 -17.10 32.83
C LEU A 144 -5.49 -15.73 32.90
N SER A 145 -5.02 -15.34 34.06
CA SER A 145 -4.31 -14.06 34.27
C SER A 145 -3.00 -14.03 33.50
N VAL A 146 -2.24 -15.14 33.49
CA VAL A 146 -1.03 -15.28 32.65
C VAL A 146 -1.35 -15.12 31.17
N SER A 147 -2.39 -15.81 30.68
CA SER A 147 -2.82 -15.71 29.28
C SER A 147 -3.23 -14.29 28.92
N LYS A 148 -3.96 -13.60 29.81
CA LYS A 148 -4.34 -12.18 29.61
C LYS A 148 -3.12 -11.27 29.53
N ALA A 149 -2.12 -11.45 30.39
CA ALA A 149 -0.88 -10.67 30.36
C ALA A 149 -0.10 -10.87 29.05
N GLU A 150 0.00 -12.10 28.57
CA GLU A 150 0.65 -12.42 27.29
C GLU A 150 -0.11 -11.82 26.09
N ILE A 151 -1.43 -11.86 26.09
CA ILE A 151 -2.30 -11.24 25.09
C ILE A 151 -2.10 -9.72 25.09
N LEU A 152 -2.15 -9.07 26.24
CA LEU A 152 -1.94 -7.62 26.36
C LEU A 152 -0.57 -7.21 25.82
N TRP A 153 0.48 -7.98 26.12
CA TRP A 153 1.80 -7.67 25.59
C TRP A 153 1.87 -7.87 24.07
N ALA A 154 1.26 -8.92 23.52
CA ALA A 154 1.17 -9.13 22.09
C ALA A 154 0.42 -7.97 21.39
N MET A 155 -0.69 -7.48 21.98
CA MET A 155 -1.39 -6.29 21.50
C MET A 155 -0.50 -5.04 21.57
N LYS A 156 0.26 -4.86 22.66
CA LYS A 156 1.21 -3.73 22.81
C LYS A 156 2.28 -3.74 21.74
N VAL A 157 2.81 -4.92 21.40
CA VAL A 157 3.80 -5.09 20.33
C VAL A 157 3.24 -4.60 18.99
N ILE A 158 1.99 -4.96 18.65
CA ILE A 158 1.37 -4.56 17.39
C ILE A 158 1.01 -3.08 17.38
N LEU A 159 0.37 -2.59 18.43
CA LEU A 159 -0.09 -1.19 18.50
C LEU A 159 1.07 -0.18 18.40
N ASN A 160 2.23 -0.53 18.96
CA ASN A 160 3.42 0.33 18.94
C ASN A 160 4.43 -0.02 17.85
N HIS A 161 4.08 -0.90 16.91
CA HIS A 161 4.95 -1.35 15.82
C HIS A 161 6.30 -1.90 16.30
N TYR A 162 6.30 -2.54 17.47
CA TYR A 162 7.51 -3.20 17.97
C TYR A 162 7.82 -4.43 17.13
N SER A 163 9.10 -4.63 16.83
CA SER A 163 9.55 -5.89 16.22
C SER A 163 9.16 -7.07 17.10
N LEU A 164 8.71 -8.19 16.52
CA LEU A 164 8.48 -9.42 17.29
C LEU A 164 9.74 -9.87 18.06
N ARG A 165 10.94 -9.45 17.65
CA ARG A 165 12.19 -9.69 18.38
C ARG A 165 12.24 -8.96 19.73
N SER A 166 11.45 -7.92 19.94
CA SER A 166 11.36 -7.23 21.25
C SER A 166 10.83 -8.15 22.36
N CYS A 167 10.20 -9.28 22.00
CA CYS A 167 9.77 -10.29 22.96
C CYS A 167 10.93 -11.19 23.46
N LEU A 168 12.14 -11.08 22.90
CA LEU A 168 13.29 -11.83 23.40
C LEU A 168 13.72 -11.31 24.77
N GLY A 169 13.77 -12.19 25.76
CA GLY A 169 14.18 -11.86 27.14
C GLY A 169 13.11 -11.14 27.97
N ILE A 170 11.95 -10.78 27.41
CA ILE A 170 10.91 -10.05 28.15
C ILE A 170 10.36 -10.86 29.34
N SER A 171 10.29 -12.20 29.22
CA SER A 171 9.82 -13.07 30.31
C SER A 171 10.75 -12.99 31.51
N SER A 172 12.07 -13.13 31.32
CA SER A 172 13.06 -13.01 32.39
C SER A 172 13.09 -11.60 32.97
N LEU A 173 12.91 -10.57 32.12
CA LEU A 173 12.85 -9.19 32.58
C LEU A 173 11.66 -8.98 33.55
N PHE A 174 10.44 -9.45 33.17
CA PHE A 174 9.27 -9.34 34.05
C PHE A 174 9.40 -10.14 35.33
N GLN A 175 9.99 -11.34 35.28
CA GLN A 175 10.28 -12.14 36.48
C GLN A 175 11.23 -11.42 37.44
N THR A 176 12.21 -10.68 36.91
CA THR A 176 13.15 -9.90 37.73
C THR A 176 12.50 -8.64 38.28
N MET A 177 11.71 -7.91 37.45
CA MET A 177 11.05 -6.65 37.85
C MET A 177 9.92 -6.86 38.86
N PHE A 178 9.20 -8.00 38.78
CA PHE A 178 8.02 -8.31 39.58
C PHE A 178 8.16 -9.70 40.17
N ASN A 179 9.18 -9.86 41.03
CA ASN A 179 9.58 -11.14 41.63
C ASN A 179 8.58 -11.73 42.61
N ASP A 180 7.67 -10.91 43.12
CA ASP A 180 6.55 -11.28 43.99
C ASP A 180 5.30 -11.72 43.21
N SER A 181 5.19 -11.42 41.93
CA SER A 181 4.03 -11.72 41.10
C SER A 181 4.06 -13.13 40.54
N GLU A 182 3.08 -13.98 40.89
CA GLU A 182 2.91 -15.30 40.30
C GLU A 182 2.58 -15.26 38.81
N VAL A 183 1.94 -14.20 38.35
CA VAL A 183 1.69 -13.96 36.90
C VAL A 183 3.01 -13.70 36.18
N ALA A 184 3.88 -12.86 36.74
CA ALA A 184 5.16 -12.56 36.14
C ALA A 184 6.09 -13.79 36.14
N LYS A 185 6.11 -14.61 37.19
CA LYS A 185 6.87 -15.86 37.23
C LYS A 185 6.47 -16.85 36.13
N ARG A 186 5.20 -16.90 35.77
CA ARG A 186 4.65 -17.81 34.75
C ARG A 186 4.51 -17.19 33.37
N PHE A 187 4.72 -15.86 33.25
CA PHE A 187 4.67 -15.17 31.96
C PHE A 187 5.77 -15.71 31.03
N SER A 188 5.37 -16.17 29.87
CA SER A 188 6.28 -16.76 28.89
C SER A 188 5.89 -16.35 27.49
N LEU A 189 6.53 -15.32 26.93
CA LEU A 189 6.26 -14.81 25.61
C LEU A 189 7.56 -14.69 24.80
N SER A 190 7.76 -15.64 23.90
CA SER A 190 8.87 -15.62 22.95
C SER A 190 8.44 -14.91 21.65
N LYS A 191 9.43 -14.58 20.79
CA LYS A 191 9.18 -14.08 19.42
C LYS A 191 8.18 -14.94 18.65
N THR A 192 8.37 -16.27 18.66
CA THR A 192 7.51 -17.22 17.94
C THR A 192 6.13 -17.28 18.57
N LYS A 193 6.03 -17.29 19.91
CA LYS A 193 4.75 -17.29 20.62
C LYS A 193 3.96 -16.02 20.33
N CYS A 194 4.59 -14.84 20.37
CA CYS A 194 3.96 -13.58 19.99
C CYS A 194 3.43 -13.64 18.55
N GLY A 195 4.24 -14.13 17.60
CA GLY A 195 3.86 -14.28 16.20
C GLY A 195 2.63 -15.16 16.00
N TYR A 196 2.58 -16.36 16.60
CA TYR A 196 1.41 -17.21 16.44
C TYR A 196 0.18 -16.72 17.23
N LEU A 197 0.36 -16.06 18.39
CA LEU A 197 -0.77 -15.40 19.08
C LEU A 197 -1.41 -14.33 18.19
N VAL A 198 -0.60 -13.52 17.50
CA VAL A 198 -1.11 -12.49 16.59
C VAL A 198 -1.80 -13.13 15.38
N ASN A 199 -1.13 -14.06 14.69
CA ASN A 199 -1.61 -14.57 13.40
C ASN A 199 -2.78 -15.56 13.54
N PHE A 200 -2.84 -16.35 14.60
CA PHE A 200 -3.81 -17.44 14.76
C PHE A 200 -4.72 -17.30 15.98
N GLY A 201 -4.50 -16.25 16.79
CA GLY A 201 -5.32 -15.94 17.96
C GLY A 201 -6.04 -14.61 17.84
N LEU A 202 -5.29 -13.50 17.83
CA LEU A 202 -5.83 -12.13 17.79
C LEU A 202 -6.49 -11.81 16.46
N ALA A 203 -5.79 -12.02 15.34
CA ALA A 203 -6.30 -11.65 14.03
C ALA A 203 -7.61 -12.39 13.69
N PRO A 204 -7.74 -13.73 13.82
CA PRO A 204 -9.01 -14.39 13.52
C PRO A 204 -10.15 -14.00 14.45
N TYR A 205 -9.85 -13.60 15.70
CA TYR A 205 -10.86 -13.12 16.63
C TYR A 205 -11.42 -11.77 16.19
N TYR A 206 -10.53 -10.79 15.88
CA TYR A 206 -10.95 -9.47 15.46
C TYR A 206 -11.55 -9.45 14.04
N GLU A 207 -11.09 -10.35 13.17
CA GLU A 207 -11.68 -10.56 11.85
C GLU A 207 -13.16 -11.00 11.98
N ARG A 208 -13.45 -11.98 12.85
CA ARG A 208 -14.82 -12.40 13.10
C ARG A 208 -15.69 -11.26 13.60
N LEU A 209 -15.21 -10.46 14.58
CA LEU A 209 -15.97 -9.30 15.07
C LEU A 209 -16.25 -8.28 13.96
N LEU A 210 -15.28 -8.03 13.10
CA LEU A 210 -15.45 -7.14 11.95
C LEU A 210 -16.49 -7.69 10.97
N LEU A 211 -16.43 -8.97 10.65
CA LEU A 211 -17.37 -9.61 9.74
C LEU A 211 -18.78 -9.63 10.32
N ASP A 212 -18.93 -9.91 11.62
CA ASP A 212 -20.21 -9.86 12.32
C ASP A 212 -20.88 -8.46 12.26
N GLU A 213 -20.10 -7.38 12.28
CA GLU A 213 -20.61 -6.02 12.06
C GLU A 213 -20.98 -5.78 10.58
N ILE A 214 -20.12 -6.17 9.64
CA ILE A 214 -20.33 -5.96 8.19
C ILE A 214 -21.60 -6.69 7.73
N LEU A 215 -21.80 -7.94 8.17
CA LEU A 215 -22.95 -8.76 7.77
C LEU A 215 -24.30 -8.24 8.30
N LYS A 216 -24.30 -7.39 9.33
CA LYS A 216 -25.51 -6.72 9.83
C LYS A 216 -25.79 -5.41 9.07
N ALA A 217 -24.80 -4.85 8.39
CA ALA A 217 -24.98 -3.59 7.69
C ALA A 217 -25.79 -3.77 6.40
N PRO A 218 -26.79 -2.90 6.11
CA PRO A 218 -27.62 -3.02 4.92
C PRO A 218 -26.84 -2.75 3.62
N TYR A 219 -25.73 -2.03 3.72
CA TYR A 219 -24.87 -1.62 2.61
C TYR A 219 -23.42 -1.54 3.00
N TYR A 220 -22.55 -1.76 2.04
CA TYR A 220 -21.13 -1.46 2.19
C TYR A 220 -20.48 -0.92 0.92
N THR A 221 -19.41 -0.17 1.11
CA THR A 221 -18.51 0.33 0.07
C THR A 221 -17.15 -0.35 0.22
N VAL A 222 -16.59 -0.85 -0.88
CA VAL A 222 -15.21 -1.30 -0.94
C VAL A 222 -14.31 -0.11 -1.29
N LEU A 223 -13.23 0.09 -0.54
CA LEU A 223 -12.17 1.03 -0.90
C LEU A 223 -10.90 0.22 -1.15
N PHE A 224 -10.20 0.51 -2.23
CA PHE A 224 -8.95 -0.17 -2.56
C PHE A 224 -7.93 0.81 -3.16
N ASP A 225 -6.66 0.53 -2.90
CA ASP A 225 -5.54 1.28 -3.48
C ASP A 225 -4.27 0.43 -3.40
N GLU A 226 -3.33 0.63 -4.33
CA GLU A 226 -2.12 -0.17 -4.46
C GLU A 226 -0.88 0.61 -4.04
N THR A 227 0.07 -0.09 -3.46
CA THR A 227 1.40 0.44 -3.12
C THR A 227 2.47 -0.63 -3.30
N LEU A 228 3.65 -0.22 -3.78
CA LEU A 228 4.76 -1.15 -3.90
C LEU A 228 5.28 -1.58 -2.51
N ASN A 229 5.12 -2.86 -2.20
CA ASN A 229 5.75 -3.47 -1.04
C ASN A 229 7.21 -3.80 -1.35
N LYS A 230 8.12 -2.99 -0.83
CA LYS A 230 9.56 -3.10 -1.12
C LYS A 230 10.22 -4.35 -0.55
N ILE A 231 9.61 -5.02 0.41
CA ILE A 231 10.13 -6.23 1.05
C ILE A 231 9.74 -7.45 0.25
N VAL A 232 8.48 -7.58 -0.08
CA VAL A 232 7.95 -8.70 -0.88
C VAL A 232 8.24 -8.51 -2.37
N GLN A 233 8.56 -7.28 -2.83
CA GLN A 233 8.76 -6.90 -4.24
C GLN A 233 7.53 -7.18 -5.12
N GLU A 234 6.34 -6.99 -4.55
CA GLU A 234 5.05 -7.09 -5.21
C GLU A 234 4.21 -5.85 -4.90
N GLU A 235 3.26 -5.53 -5.75
CA GLU A 235 2.24 -4.54 -5.43
C GLU A 235 1.31 -5.11 -4.35
N GLN A 236 1.15 -4.37 -3.27
CA GLN A 236 0.22 -4.66 -2.19
C GLN A 236 -1.00 -3.77 -2.36
N MET A 237 -2.14 -4.39 -2.63
CA MET A 237 -3.44 -3.73 -2.65
C MET A 237 -4.11 -3.92 -1.31
N ASP A 238 -4.30 -2.83 -0.57
CA ASP A 238 -5.07 -2.84 0.67
C ASP A 238 -6.56 -2.68 0.35
N ILE A 239 -7.39 -3.49 0.98
CA ILE A 239 -8.84 -3.49 0.83
C ILE A 239 -9.46 -3.09 2.17
N TYR A 240 -10.27 -2.04 2.13
CA TYR A 240 -11.05 -1.54 3.26
C TYR A 240 -12.53 -1.67 2.96
N ILE A 241 -13.34 -1.82 4.01
CA ILE A 241 -14.80 -1.79 3.93
C ILE A 241 -15.33 -0.63 4.75
N ARG A 242 -16.25 0.12 4.13
CA ARG A 242 -17.02 1.18 4.75
C ARG A 242 -18.47 0.73 4.90
N TYR A 243 -18.99 0.79 6.10
CA TYR A 243 -20.30 0.27 6.46
C TYR A 243 -20.90 1.02 7.65
N TRP A 244 -22.22 0.90 7.85
CA TRP A 244 -22.90 1.37 9.04
C TRP A 244 -22.72 0.39 10.20
N SER A 245 -22.31 0.86 11.37
CA SER A 245 -22.19 0.08 12.59
C SER A 245 -23.35 0.42 13.54
N GLU A 246 -24.26 -0.53 13.75
CA GLU A 246 -25.35 -0.37 14.72
C GLU A 246 -24.83 -0.20 16.15
N GLU A 247 -23.75 -0.88 16.51
CA GLU A 247 -23.16 -0.80 17.85
C GLU A 247 -22.62 0.59 18.16
N SER A 248 -21.99 1.24 17.18
CA SER A 248 -21.35 2.55 17.36
C SER A 248 -22.20 3.71 16.86
N ILE A 249 -23.35 3.44 16.24
CA ILE A 249 -24.27 4.45 15.66
C ILE A 249 -23.52 5.39 14.72
N MET A 250 -22.67 4.83 13.87
CA MET A 250 -21.89 5.62 12.89
C MET A 250 -21.39 4.77 11.71
N VAL A 251 -21.07 5.46 10.63
CA VAL A 251 -20.38 4.86 9.49
C VAL A 251 -18.90 4.68 9.82
N LYS A 252 -18.42 3.45 9.74
CA LYS A 252 -17.02 3.07 9.96
C LYS A 252 -16.33 2.72 8.64
N THR A 253 -15.02 2.95 8.59
CA THR A 253 -14.15 2.46 7.51
C THR A 253 -13.04 1.64 8.16
N LYS A 254 -13.00 0.32 7.89
CA LYS A 254 -12.10 -0.64 8.52
C LYS A 254 -11.28 -1.39 7.48
N TYR A 255 -10.04 -1.71 7.84
CA TYR A 255 -9.18 -2.58 7.05
C TYR A 255 -9.74 -4.01 7.04
N LEU A 256 -9.87 -4.60 5.86
CA LEU A 256 -10.33 -5.99 5.69
C LEU A 256 -9.16 -6.92 5.35
N ASP A 257 -8.43 -6.63 4.27
CA ASP A 257 -7.40 -7.53 3.77
C ASP A 257 -6.33 -6.78 2.94
N SER A 258 -5.23 -7.47 2.62
CA SER A 258 -4.24 -7.04 1.62
C SER A 258 -4.00 -8.15 0.62
N GLN A 259 -4.10 -7.83 -0.67
CA GLN A 259 -3.77 -8.71 -1.77
C GLN A 259 -2.42 -8.34 -2.37
N PHE A 260 -1.60 -9.36 -2.68
CA PHE A 260 -0.25 -9.15 -3.22
C PHE A 260 -0.19 -9.62 -4.67
N MET A 261 0.16 -8.73 -5.57
CA MET A 261 0.11 -8.97 -7.01
C MET A 261 1.45 -8.63 -7.67
N LYS A 262 1.90 -9.50 -8.58
CA LYS A 262 3.07 -9.24 -9.42
C LYS A 262 2.75 -8.33 -10.61
N ARG A 263 1.51 -8.34 -11.05
CA ARG A 263 1.00 -7.55 -12.18
C ARG A 263 -0.39 -7.02 -11.85
N PRO A 264 -0.50 -5.79 -11.38
CA PRO A 264 -1.79 -5.16 -11.06
C PRO A 264 -2.45 -4.62 -12.34
N ASN A 265 -2.98 -5.53 -13.17
CA ASN A 265 -3.86 -5.14 -14.26
C ASN A 265 -5.33 -5.14 -13.78
N ALA A 266 -6.23 -4.57 -14.57
CA ALA A 266 -7.62 -4.39 -14.16
C ALA A 266 -8.34 -5.72 -13.87
N GLU A 267 -8.05 -6.78 -14.63
CA GLU A 267 -8.61 -8.11 -14.44
C GLU A 267 -8.18 -8.69 -13.08
N ASN A 268 -6.87 -8.65 -12.78
CA ASN A 268 -6.33 -9.18 -11.53
C ASN A 268 -6.85 -8.41 -10.32
N VAL A 269 -6.97 -7.08 -10.41
CA VAL A 269 -7.51 -6.23 -9.34
C VAL A 269 -9.00 -6.55 -9.12
N SER A 270 -9.80 -6.59 -10.19
CA SER A 270 -11.23 -6.96 -10.10
C SER A 270 -11.43 -8.36 -9.52
N GLN A 271 -10.63 -9.33 -9.95
CA GLN A 271 -10.67 -10.70 -9.43
C GLN A 271 -10.25 -10.75 -7.95
N ALA A 272 -9.22 -10.01 -7.55
CA ALA A 272 -8.75 -9.96 -6.17
C ALA A 272 -9.83 -9.39 -5.23
N ILE A 273 -10.53 -8.31 -5.63
CA ILE A 273 -11.64 -7.76 -4.85
C ILE A 273 -12.75 -8.81 -4.67
N ARG A 274 -13.21 -9.43 -5.75
CA ARG A 274 -14.26 -10.45 -5.71
C ARG A 274 -13.85 -11.67 -4.89
N SER A 275 -12.61 -12.13 -5.07
CA SER A 275 -12.05 -13.26 -4.31
C SER A 275 -11.97 -12.95 -2.82
N THR A 276 -11.61 -11.72 -2.44
CA THR A 276 -11.58 -11.29 -1.04
C THR A 276 -12.98 -11.31 -0.44
N LEU A 277 -13.98 -10.74 -1.10
CA LEU A 277 -15.37 -10.77 -0.62
C LEU A 277 -15.87 -12.20 -0.45
N ASN A 278 -15.62 -13.08 -1.42
CA ASN A 278 -16.01 -14.49 -1.34
C ASN A 278 -15.29 -15.23 -0.20
N THR A 279 -13.99 -14.99 0.00
CA THR A 279 -13.20 -15.63 1.07
C THR A 279 -13.75 -15.30 2.45
N HIS A 280 -14.23 -14.07 2.62
CA HIS A 280 -14.82 -13.58 3.87
C HIS A 280 -16.35 -13.79 3.93
N ALA A 281 -16.95 -14.46 2.95
CA ALA A 281 -18.39 -14.70 2.84
C ALA A 281 -19.24 -13.42 2.93
N ILE A 282 -18.73 -12.29 2.39
CA ILE A 282 -19.44 -11.01 2.37
C ILE A 282 -20.33 -10.97 1.12
N PRO A 283 -21.67 -10.79 1.27
CA PRO A 283 -22.61 -10.78 0.16
C PRO A 283 -22.31 -9.67 -0.84
N SER A 284 -22.19 -10.02 -2.12
CA SER A 284 -21.90 -9.03 -3.17
C SER A 284 -23.09 -8.11 -3.45
N GLU A 285 -24.32 -8.52 -3.15
CA GLU A 285 -25.56 -7.77 -3.35
C GLU A 285 -25.52 -6.42 -2.65
N GLU A 286 -25.00 -6.40 -1.41
CA GLU A 286 -24.96 -5.25 -0.51
C GLU A 286 -23.86 -4.25 -0.85
N MET A 287 -22.98 -4.60 -1.79
CA MET A 287 -21.97 -3.67 -2.28
C MET A 287 -22.59 -2.56 -3.10
N ILE A 288 -22.47 -1.31 -2.64
CA ILE A 288 -23.05 -0.14 -3.31
C ILE A 288 -22.06 0.71 -4.07
N HIS A 289 -20.77 0.64 -3.75
CA HIS A 289 -19.75 1.49 -4.36
C HIS A 289 -18.36 0.85 -4.26
N ALA A 290 -17.48 1.21 -5.21
CA ALA A 290 -16.05 0.95 -5.16
C ALA A 290 -15.30 2.28 -5.23
N SER A 291 -14.70 2.69 -4.10
CA SER A 291 -13.91 3.92 -4.02
C SER A 291 -12.49 3.67 -4.51
N MET A 292 -12.03 4.51 -5.43
CA MET A 292 -10.75 4.37 -6.12
C MET A 292 -10.12 5.73 -6.44
N ASP A 293 -8.83 5.74 -6.72
CA ASP A 293 -8.15 6.89 -7.32
C ASP A 293 -8.41 6.97 -8.85
N GLY A 294 -7.80 7.93 -9.55
CA GLY A 294 -8.16 8.30 -10.92
C GLY A 294 -7.42 7.67 -12.11
N PRO A 295 -6.50 6.70 -12.02
CA PRO A 295 -5.89 6.02 -13.16
C PRO A 295 -6.91 5.32 -14.07
N HIS A 296 -6.60 5.22 -15.37
CA HIS A 296 -7.47 4.55 -16.32
C HIS A 296 -7.76 3.08 -15.95
N THR A 297 -6.78 2.39 -15.38
CA THR A 297 -6.91 0.99 -14.91
C THR A 297 -8.08 0.83 -13.96
N ASN A 298 -8.26 1.75 -13.00
CA ASN A 298 -9.33 1.66 -12.00
C ASN A 298 -10.72 1.90 -12.60
N TRP A 299 -10.84 2.69 -13.66
CA TRP A 299 -12.09 2.80 -14.41
C TRP A 299 -12.46 1.51 -15.16
N VAL A 300 -11.44 0.78 -15.65
CA VAL A 300 -11.64 -0.55 -16.22
C VAL A 300 -12.04 -1.56 -15.15
N VAL A 301 -11.43 -1.50 -13.94
CA VAL A 301 -11.84 -2.33 -12.79
C VAL A 301 -13.30 -2.12 -12.46
N LEU A 302 -13.76 -0.87 -12.35
CA LEU A 302 -15.17 -0.54 -12.08
C LEU A 302 -16.10 -1.10 -13.15
N LYS A 303 -15.71 -0.98 -14.43
CA LYS A 303 -16.46 -1.57 -15.54
C LYS A 303 -16.56 -3.09 -15.42
N LEU A 304 -15.44 -3.78 -15.18
CA LEU A 304 -15.40 -5.25 -15.04
C LEU A 304 -16.25 -5.74 -13.88
N ILE A 305 -16.25 -5.01 -12.76
CA ILE A 305 -17.13 -5.34 -11.62
C ILE A 305 -18.58 -5.18 -12.02
N ASN A 306 -18.97 -4.09 -12.68
CA ASN A 306 -20.35 -3.86 -13.10
C ASN A 306 -20.80 -4.82 -14.22
N ASP A 307 -19.94 -5.17 -15.16
CA ASP A 307 -20.23 -6.17 -16.20
C ASP A 307 -20.51 -7.54 -15.56
N TRP A 308 -19.65 -8.00 -14.62
CA TRP A 308 -19.87 -9.21 -13.86
C TRP A 308 -21.16 -9.17 -13.04
N ARG A 309 -21.50 -8.04 -12.41
CA ARG A 309 -22.77 -7.86 -11.66
C ARG A 309 -23.99 -7.98 -12.55
N LYS A 310 -23.94 -7.40 -13.75
CA LYS A 310 -25.03 -7.53 -14.75
C LYS A 310 -25.23 -8.99 -15.17
N GLU A 311 -24.14 -9.72 -15.44
CA GLU A 311 -24.19 -11.15 -15.79
C GLU A 311 -24.81 -11.99 -14.66
N ASN A 312 -24.63 -11.59 -13.41
CA ASN A 312 -25.19 -12.27 -12.23
C ASN A 312 -26.50 -11.63 -11.73
N GLN A 313 -27.13 -10.74 -12.50
CA GLN A 313 -28.40 -10.06 -12.19
C GLN A 313 -28.38 -9.22 -10.92
N LEU A 314 -27.19 -8.82 -10.44
CA LEU A 314 -27.00 -7.97 -9.27
C LEU A 314 -27.19 -6.48 -9.61
N PRO A 315 -27.67 -5.64 -8.67
CA PRO A 315 -27.72 -4.20 -8.86
C PRO A 315 -26.33 -3.64 -9.17
N ILE A 316 -26.23 -2.69 -10.10
CA ILE A 316 -24.95 -2.03 -10.41
C ILE A 316 -24.45 -1.22 -9.21
N ILE A 317 -23.13 -1.04 -9.10
CA ILE A 317 -22.55 -0.17 -8.08
C ILE A 317 -22.53 1.28 -8.54
N GLU A 318 -22.78 2.19 -7.59
CA GLU A 318 -22.81 3.62 -7.86
C GLU A 318 -21.44 4.17 -8.19
N SER A 319 -21.38 5.02 -9.20
CA SER A 319 -20.18 5.80 -9.47
C SER A 319 -20.37 7.25 -9.00
N ILE A 320 -19.46 7.71 -8.15
CA ILE A 320 -19.38 9.10 -7.71
C ILE A 320 -18.10 9.79 -8.22
N GLY A 321 -17.43 9.16 -9.18
CA GLY A 321 -16.14 9.59 -9.68
C GLY A 321 -14.98 8.95 -8.91
N SER A 322 -13.78 9.45 -9.15
CA SER A 322 -12.60 9.10 -8.37
C SER A 322 -12.40 10.04 -7.19
N CYS A 323 -11.46 9.74 -6.31
CA CYS A 323 -11.17 10.52 -5.11
C CYS A 323 -11.00 12.02 -5.40
N GLY A 324 -11.85 12.87 -4.83
CA GLY A 324 -11.84 14.32 -5.00
C GLY A 324 -10.52 14.98 -4.59
N LEU A 325 -9.82 14.42 -3.58
CA LEU A 325 -8.52 14.92 -3.11
C LEU A 325 -7.45 14.78 -4.20
N HIS A 326 -7.42 13.62 -4.89
CA HIS A 326 -6.51 13.37 -6.02
C HIS A 326 -6.85 14.24 -7.23
N ILE A 327 -8.14 14.46 -7.50
CA ILE A 327 -8.58 15.31 -8.63
C ILE A 327 -8.09 16.75 -8.41
N VAL A 328 -8.31 17.33 -7.24
CA VAL A 328 -7.91 18.71 -6.92
C VAL A 328 -6.39 18.86 -6.96
N SER A 329 -5.66 17.89 -6.40
CA SER A 329 -4.19 17.86 -6.46
C SER A 329 -3.67 17.73 -7.89
N GLY A 330 -4.27 16.85 -8.70
CA GLY A 330 -3.94 16.65 -10.11
C GLY A 330 -4.28 17.87 -10.99
N ALA A 331 -5.34 18.62 -10.65
CA ALA A 331 -5.68 19.85 -11.35
C ALA A 331 -4.61 20.93 -11.14
N LEU A 332 -4.12 21.11 -9.91
CA LEU A 332 -3.00 22.03 -9.62
C LEU A 332 -1.73 21.64 -10.39
N GLN A 333 -1.44 20.33 -10.45
CA GLN A 333 -0.35 19.79 -11.27
C GLN A 333 -0.51 20.18 -12.74
N THR A 334 -1.69 19.87 -13.30
CA THR A 334 -1.98 20.14 -14.73
C THR A 334 -1.84 21.63 -15.05
N GLY A 335 -2.38 22.50 -14.19
CA GLY A 335 -2.22 23.95 -14.33
C GLY A 335 -0.74 24.37 -14.35
N ALA A 336 0.05 23.90 -13.40
CA ALA A 336 1.47 24.23 -13.30
C ALA A 336 2.27 23.70 -14.50
N GLU A 337 1.96 22.52 -15.01
CA GLU A 337 2.63 21.90 -16.17
C GLU A 337 2.26 22.54 -17.51
N LYS A 338 1.13 23.28 -17.61
CA LYS A 338 0.75 24.08 -18.80
C LYS A 338 1.53 25.37 -18.94
N THR A 339 2.40 25.69 -17.97
CA THR A 339 3.27 26.87 -17.99
C THR A 339 4.74 26.49 -18.20
N GLY A 340 5.57 27.42 -18.65
CA GLY A 340 7.03 27.27 -18.69
C GLY A 340 7.73 27.52 -17.34
N TRP A 341 6.99 27.55 -16.23
CA TRP A 341 7.51 27.95 -14.91
C TRP A 341 8.39 26.89 -14.25
N ASP A 342 8.23 25.63 -14.61
CA ASP A 342 9.02 24.48 -14.10
C ASP A 342 9.00 24.35 -12.56
N ILE A 343 7.95 24.80 -11.87
CA ILE A 343 7.85 24.87 -10.41
C ILE A 343 8.34 23.57 -9.74
N LYS A 344 7.81 22.41 -10.16
CA LYS A 344 8.22 21.09 -9.64
C LYS A 344 9.73 20.84 -9.80
N LYS A 345 10.28 21.18 -10.96
CA LYS A 345 11.71 20.93 -11.26
C LYS A 345 12.58 21.81 -10.36
N VAL A 346 12.20 23.09 -10.21
CA VAL A 346 12.97 24.07 -9.39
C VAL A 346 12.89 23.71 -7.92
N LEU A 347 11.70 23.46 -7.35
CA LEU A 347 11.54 23.09 -5.95
C LEU A 347 12.28 21.79 -5.60
N LYS A 348 12.21 20.78 -6.48
CA LYS A 348 13.00 19.55 -6.32
C LYS A 348 14.50 19.80 -6.42
N ALA A 349 14.95 20.66 -7.34
CA ALA A 349 16.34 20.99 -7.50
C ALA A 349 16.89 21.71 -6.27
N MET A 350 16.14 22.66 -5.70
CA MET A 350 16.50 23.34 -4.46
C MET A 350 16.75 22.33 -3.33
N PHE A 351 15.83 21.41 -3.10
CA PHE A 351 15.97 20.38 -2.06
C PHE A 351 17.15 19.44 -2.35
N ASN A 352 17.20 18.84 -3.55
CA ASN A 352 18.18 17.82 -3.90
C ASN A 352 19.62 18.37 -3.97
N LEU A 353 19.81 19.67 -4.19
CA LEU A 353 21.16 20.28 -4.20
C LEU A 353 21.83 20.14 -2.83
N PHE A 354 21.07 20.29 -1.76
CA PHE A 354 21.58 20.28 -0.37
C PHE A 354 21.30 18.97 0.38
N HIS A 355 20.38 18.14 -0.11
CA HIS A 355 20.07 16.86 0.51
C HIS A 355 21.26 15.90 0.40
N ASP A 356 21.56 15.20 1.46
CA ASP A 356 22.68 14.22 1.57
C ASP A 356 24.07 14.81 1.20
N SER A 357 24.26 16.12 1.37
CA SER A 357 25.53 16.78 1.08
C SER A 357 25.96 17.74 2.21
N PRO A 358 26.64 17.21 3.25
CA PRO A 358 27.13 18.04 4.35
C PRO A 358 27.98 19.23 3.90
N ALA A 359 28.88 19.05 2.93
CA ALA A 359 29.72 20.10 2.42
C ALA A 359 28.94 21.26 1.80
N ARG A 360 27.89 20.97 0.97
CA ARG A 360 27.05 22.02 0.38
C ARG A 360 26.19 22.73 1.40
N ARG A 361 25.76 22.01 2.44
CA ARG A 361 25.03 22.61 3.56
C ARG A 361 25.92 23.56 4.36
N ASP A 362 27.17 23.18 4.62
CA ASP A 362 28.16 24.04 5.26
C ASP A 362 28.44 25.29 4.43
N GLU A 363 28.65 25.16 3.16
CA GLU A 363 28.84 26.32 2.24
C GLU A 363 27.63 27.25 2.21
N TYR A 364 26.41 26.68 2.20
CA TYR A 364 25.17 27.46 2.26
C TYR A 364 25.11 28.30 3.52
N ILE A 365 25.42 27.69 4.70
CA ILE A 365 25.43 28.38 6.00
C ILE A 365 26.49 29.49 5.99
N ARG A 366 27.68 29.19 5.49
CA ARG A 366 28.78 30.16 5.42
C ARG A 366 28.49 31.36 4.53
N ILE A 367 27.81 31.14 3.41
CA ILE A 367 27.50 32.21 2.45
C ILE A 367 26.36 33.09 2.94
N ASN A 368 25.32 32.48 3.57
CA ASN A 368 24.08 33.17 3.87
C ASN A 368 23.90 33.51 5.36
N ALA A 369 24.78 33.03 6.24
CA ALA A 369 24.60 33.10 7.70
C ALA A 369 23.22 32.52 8.15
N SER A 370 22.72 31.51 7.44
CA SER A 370 21.39 30.93 7.64
C SER A 370 21.45 29.40 7.58
N SER A 371 20.75 28.74 8.51
CA SER A 371 20.58 27.28 8.54
C SER A 371 19.18 26.83 8.02
N THR A 372 18.44 27.72 7.39
CA THR A 372 17.11 27.41 6.83
C THR A 372 17.26 26.82 5.43
N PHE A 373 16.95 25.52 5.31
CA PHE A 373 17.09 24.73 4.08
C PHE A 373 15.77 24.51 3.35
N PRO A 374 15.83 24.21 2.01
CA PRO A 374 14.65 23.83 1.24
C PRO A 374 13.96 22.59 1.79
N GLU A 375 12.63 22.58 1.71
CA GLU A 375 11.81 21.43 2.04
C GLU A 375 11.63 20.48 0.86
N ARG A 376 11.27 19.22 1.15
CA ARG A 376 11.09 18.18 0.14
C ARG A 376 9.76 18.34 -0.57
N PHE A 377 9.77 18.48 -1.89
CA PHE A 377 8.56 18.49 -2.70
C PHE A 377 7.88 17.14 -2.74
N CYS A 378 6.57 17.10 -2.40
CA CYS A 378 5.72 15.92 -2.50
C CYS A 378 5.19 15.78 -3.95
N PRO A 379 5.62 14.78 -4.73
CA PRO A 379 5.25 14.70 -6.15
C PRO A 379 3.83 14.18 -6.40
N THR A 380 3.23 13.49 -5.43
CA THR A 380 1.91 12.87 -5.54
C THR A 380 0.79 13.76 -5.00
N ARG A 381 1.10 14.64 -4.06
CA ARG A 381 0.15 15.54 -3.40
C ARG A 381 0.56 17.00 -3.58
N TRP A 382 0.23 17.53 -4.75
CA TRP A 382 0.69 18.85 -5.16
C TRP A 382 0.22 19.98 -4.25
N VAL A 383 -1.00 19.91 -3.74
CA VAL A 383 -1.55 20.94 -2.86
C VAL A 383 -0.81 21.01 -1.52
N GLU A 384 -0.30 19.88 -1.02
CA GLU A 384 0.49 19.82 0.23
C GLU A 384 1.86 20.52 0.14
N ASN A 385 2.28 20.99 -1.06
CA ASN A 385 3.52 21.75 -1.23
C ASN A 385 3.37 23.25 -0.98
N GLU A 386 2.35 23.69 -0.27
CA GLU A 386 2.17 25.07 0.18
C GLU A 386 3.37 25.51 1.02
N SER A 387 3.74 24.76 2.08
CA SER A 387 4.90 25.03 2.95
C SER A 387 6.23 25.02 2.19
N VAL A 388 6.38 24.08 1.24
CA VAL A 388 7.57 23.98 0.38
C VAL A 388 7.77 25.27 -0.44
N SER A 389 6.65 25.82 -0.93
CA SER A 389 6.67 27.06 -1.72
C SER A 389 6.91 28.29 -0.85
N ASP A 390 6.35 28.35 0.34
CA ASP A 390 6.65 29.42 1.31
C ASP A 390 8.13 29.41 1.67
N ARG A 391 8.67 28.24 2.01
CA ARG A 391 10.09 28.07 2.26
C ARG A 391 10.95 28.51 1.06
N ALA A 392 10.54 28.15 -0.16
CA ALA A 392 11.27 28.54 -1.36
C ALA A 392 11.23 30.05 -1.59
N ILE A 393 10.11 30.74 -1.30
CA ILE A 393 10.00 32.21 -1.39
C ILE A 393 11.00 32.88 -0.44
N ASP A 394 11.12 32.37 0.77
CA ASP A 394 11.97 32.95 1.82
C ASP A 394 13.44 32.80 1.50
N ILE A 395 13.85 31.64 0.98
CA ILE A 395 15.26 31.31 0.82
C ILE A 395 15.77 31.35 -0.64
N TRP A 396 14.95 31.79 -1.59
CA TRP A 396 15.35 31.83 -3.01
C TRP A 396 16.62 32.62 -3.25
N ASP A 397 16.72 33.83 -2.65
CA ASP A 397 17.92 34.69 -2.80
C ASP A 397 19.16 34.01 -2.20
N ASN A 398 19.01 33.28 -1.10
CA ASN A 398 20.10 32.52 -0.49
C ASN A 398 20.58 31.39 -1.42
N VAL A 399 19.65 30.71 -2.08
CA VAL A 399 19.99 29.65 -3.04
C VAL A 399 20.72 30.26 -4.25
N VAL A 400 20.20 31.39 -4.78
CA VAL A 400 20.83 32.13 -5.89
C VAL A 400 22.23 32.60 -5.50
N ALA A 401 22.44 33.10 -4.28
CA ALA A 401 23.76 33.49 -3.77
C ALA A 401 24.77 32.32 -3.82
N VAL A 402 24.34 31.12 -3.42
CA VAL A 402 25.18 29.91 -3.49
C VAL A 402 25.47 29.50 -4.93
N ILE A 403 24.51 29.57 -5.84
CA ILE A 403 24.72 29.25 -7.25
C ILE A 403 25.72 30.24 -7.86
N ASN A 404 25.57 31.56 -7.63
CA ASN A 404 26.48 32.58 -8.08
C ASN A 404 27.89 32.40 -7.49
N HIS A 405 28.00 31.91 -6.24
CA HIS A 405 29.31 31.59 -5.67
C HIS A 405 29.96 30.44 -6.45
N TYR A 406 29.19 29.32 -6.71
CA TYR A 406 29.72 28.19 -7.49
C TYR A 406 30.19 28.61 -8.90
N GLU A 407 29.47 29.48 -9.57
CA GLU A 407 29.88 29.95 -10.91
C GLU A 407 31.19 30.73 -10.92
N LYS A 408 31.56 31.39 -9.82
CA LYS A 408 32.86 32.06 -9.66
C LYS A 408 34.01 31.09 -9.42
N LEU A 409 33.75 29.86 -9.02
CA LEU A 409 34.75 28.83 -8.80
C LEU A 409 35.24 28.25 -10.14
N THR A 410 36.44 27.67 -10.11
CA THR A 410 36.94 26.86 -11.23
C THR A 410 36.04 25.69 -11.51
N ILE A 411 35.93 25.26 -12.76
CA ILE A 411 35.03 24.20 -13.22
C ILE A 411 35.18 22.94 -12.35
N SER A 412 36.37 22.55 -11.95
CA SER A 412 36.65 21.37 -11.12
C SER A 412 36.09 21.46 -9.71
N LYS A 413 35.77 22.63 -9.20
CA LYS A 413 35.20 22.87 -7.85
C LYS A 413 33.70 23.08 -7.87
N ARG A 414 33.06 23.18 -9.03
CA ARG A 414 31.59 23.26 -9.18
C ARG A 414 30.96 21.91 -8.94
N PRO A 415 29.66 21.83 -8.57
CA PRO A 415 28.92 20.58 -8.49
C PRO A 415 28.76 19.92 -9.87
N GLN A 416 29.76 19.12 -10.27
CA GLN A 416 29.80 18.49 -11.60
C GLN A 416 28.76 17.39 -11.75
N LYS A 417 28.19 17.28 -12.97
CA LYS A 417 27.14 16.27 -13.31
C LYS A 417 25.93 16.29 -12.35
N ASN A 418 25.65 17.47 -11.78
CA ASN A 418 24.52 17.62 -10.85
C ASN A 418 23.35 18.32 -11.54
N LYS A 419 22.35 17.52 -11.96
CA LYS A 419 21.13 18.00 -12.64
C LYS A 419 20.38 19.10 -11.84
N SER A 420 20.46 19.07 -10.51
CA SER A 420 19.81 20.07 -9.67
C SER A 420 20.54 21.41 -9.74
N TYR A 421 21.87 21.39 -9.73
CA TYR A 421 22.70 22.58 -9.96
C TYR A 421 22.40 23.18 -11.33
N ASP A 422 22.43 22.36 -12.40
CA ASP A 422 22.18 22.82 -13.77
C ASP A 422 20.78 23.46 -13.91
N THR A 423 19.76 22.86 -13.28
CA THR A 423 18.40 23.41 -13.27
C THR A 423 18.35 24.78 -12.60
N LEU A 424 19.05 24.96 -11.48
CA LEU A 424 19.05 26.23 -10.74
C LEU A 424 19.87 27.32 -11.47
N VAL A 425 20.96 26.98 -12.13
CA VAL A 425 21.71 27.89 -12.98
C VAL A 425 20.83 28.47 -14.09
N LEU A 426 20.00 27.65 -14.74
CA LEU A 426 19.06 28.09 -15.78
C LEU A 426 17.92 29.00 -15.26
N LYS A 427 17.60 28.95 -13.98
CA LYS A 427 16.46 29.67 -13.41
C LYS A 427 16.84 30.81 -12.45
N LYS A 428 18.09 30.95 -12.05
CA LYS A 428 18.55 31.98 -11.07
C LYS A 428 18.30 33.42 -11.52
N ASP A 429 18.36 33.67 -12.82
CA ASP A 429 18.19 35.00 -13.40
C ASP A 429 16.73 35.34 -13.74
N ASP A 430 15.79 34.42 -13.46
CA ASP A 430 14.36 34.67 -13.60
C ASP A 430 13.85 35.53 -12.44
N ILE A 431 13.82 36.83 -12.65
CA ILE A 431 13.37 37.84 -11.65
C ILE A 431 11.93 37.59 -11.15
N SER A 432 11.12 36.86 -11.94
CA SER A 432 9.74 36.55 -11.59
C SER A 432 9.59 35.25 -10.79
N MET A 433 10.67 34.50 -10.52
CA MET A 433 10.58 33.18 -9.88
C MET A 433 9.88 33.23 -8.53
N LYS A 434 10.21 34.19 -7.68
CA LYS A 434 9.51 34.36 -6.39
C LYS A 434 8.01 34.65 -6.55
N VAL A 435 7.60 35.35 -7.60
CA VAL A 435 6.17 35.61 -7.88
C VAL A 435 5.48 34.33 -8.35
N LYS A 436 6.17 33.50 -9.15
CA LYS A 436 5.68 32.19 -9.57
C LYS A 436 5.45 31.27 -8.37
N PHE A 437 6.39 31.21 -7.43
CA PHE A 437 6.21 30.47 -6.16
C PHE A 437 5.04 31.03 -5.35
N CYS A 438 4.89 32.38 -5.24
CA CYS A 438 3.76 32.99 -4.54
C CYS A 438 2.41 32.59 -5.17
N ILE A 439 2.29 32.63 -6.50
CA ILE A 439 1.06 32.22 -7.19
C ILE A 439 0.76 30.75 -6.90
N PHE A 440 1.74 29.87 -7.02
CA PHE A 440 1.57 28.45 -6.75
C PHE A 440 1.11 28.22 -5.30
N ARG A 441 1.77 28.85 -4.33
CA ARG A 441 1.37 28.83 -2.91
C ARG A 441 -0.04 29.31 -2.70
N ASP A 442 -0.38 30.53 -3.23
CA ASP A 442 -1.69 31.17 -3.02
C ASP A 442 -2.84 30.31 -3.60
N ILE A 443 -2.60 29.65 -4.72
CA ILE A 443 -3.56 28.71 -5.31
C ILE A 443 -3.61 27.40 -4.50
N ALA A 444 -2.46 26.83 -4.11
CA ALA A 444 -2.41 25.66 -3.25
C ALA A 444 -3.15 25.89 -1.93
N HIS A 445 -2.97 27.05 -1.29
CA HIS A 445 -3.68 27.44 -0.07
C HIS A 445 -5.21 27.44 -0.23
N ARG A 446 -5.73 27.98 -1.35
CA ARG A 446 -7.17 27.95 -1.64
C ARG A 446 -7.71 26.54 -1.81
N LEU A 447 -6.93 25.66 -2.48
CA LEU A 447 -7.30 24.26 -2.67
C LEU A 447 -7.15 23.45 -1.37
N ASN A 448 -6.24 23.84 -0.49
CA ASN A 448 -6.00 23.16 0.77
C ASN A 448 -7.22 23.19 1.71
N THR A 449 -8.04 24.21 1.64
CA THR A 449 -9.31 24.28 2.40
C THR A 449 -10.24 23.12 2.03
N PHE A 450 -10.29 22.73 0.76
CA PHE A 450 -11.03 21.55 0.30
C PHE A 450 -10.39 20.24 0.84
N LEU A 451 -9.08 20.12 0.77
CA LEU A 451 -8.39 18.93 1.27
C LEU A 451 -8.65 18.71 2.76
N VAL A 452 -8.46 19.74 3.57
CA VAL A 452 -8.69 19.70 5.03
C VAL A 452 -10.14 19.30 5.35
N LYS A 453 -11.11 19.81 4.58
CA LYS A 453 -12.54 19.49 4.79
C LYS A 453 -12.84 18.02 4.52
N PHE A 454 -12.22 17.43 3.49
CA PHE A 454 -12.56 16.08 3.02
C PHE A 454 -11.54 14.99 3.40
N GLN A 455 -10.45 15.32 4.10
CA GLN A 455 -9.49 14.34 4.66
C GLN A 455 -10.02 13.64 5.92
N THR A 456 -11.26 13.19 5.90
CA THR A 456 -11.94 12.51 7.00
C THR A 456 -12.64 11.25 6.50
N ASP A 457 -13.00 10.34 7.41
CA ASP A 457 -13.86 9.17 7.17
C ASP A 457 -15.32 9.41 7.54
N ALA A 458 -15.66 10.58 8.07
CA ALA A 458 -17.05 10.98 8.28
C ALA A 458 -17.83 11.01 6.94
N PRO A 459 -19.17 10.84 6.94
CA PRO A 459 -19.98 10.93 5.73
C PRO A 459 -20.04 12.38 5.24
N MET A 460 -19.21 12.72 4.24
CA MET A 460 -19.09 14.08 3.71
C MET A 460 -19.67 14.26 2.30
N LEU A 461 -20.22 13.22 1.71
CA LEU A 461 -20.74 13.27 0.33
C LEU A 461 -21.81 14.36 0.14
N PRO A 462 -22.76 14.60 1.09
CA PRO A 462 -23.74 15.69 0.97
C PRO A 462 -23.16 17.10 0.83
N PHE A 463 -21.94 17.32 1.32
CA PHE A 463 -21.26 18.62 1.26
C PHE A 463 -20.32 18.77 0.05
N LEU A 464 -20.14 17.70 -0.74
CA LEU A 464 -19.12 17.64 -1.78
C LEU A 464 -19.45 18.53 -2.97
N ALA A 465 -20.70 18.46 -3.44
CA ALA A 465 -21.15 19.19 -4.63
C ALA A 465 -21.02 20.70 -4.48
N ASP A 466 -21.61 21.28 -3.44
CA ASP A 466 -21.60 22.73 -3.20
C ASP A 466 -20.18 23.26 -2.91
N THR A 467 -19.35 22.45 -2.24
CA THR A 467 -17.94 22.82 -2.00
C THR A 467 -17.11 22.85 -3.29
N LEU A 468 -17.30 21.85 -4.17
CA LEU A 468 -16.63 21.80 -5.48
C LEU A 468 -17.10 22.92 -6.41
N GLU A 469 -18.39 23.20 -6.44
CA GLU A 469 -18.95 24.33 -7.20
C GLU A 469 -18.35 25.65 -6.73
N THR A 470 -18.36 25.93 -5.43
CA THR A 470 -17.80 27.17 -4.86
C THR A 470 -16.32 27.30 -5.23
N MET A 471 -15.53 26.23 -5.05
CA MET A 471 -14.11 26.21 -5.39
C MET A 471 -13.88 26.48 -6.89
N LEU A 472 -14.66 25.84 -7.76
CA LEU A 472 -14.55 26.02 -9.22
C LEU A 472 -14.90 27.44 -9.64
N ARG A 473 -15.99 28.01 -9.12
CA ARG A 473 -16.38 29.41 -9.35
C ARG A 473 -15.32 30.40 -8.86
N ASP A 474 -14.73 30.15 -7.70
CA ASP A 474 -13.69 31.01 -7.12
C ASP A 474 -12.44 31.05 -8.00
N ILE A 475 -12.05 29.92 -8.59
CA ILE A 475 -10.94 29.85 -9.52
C ILE A 475 -11.29 30.56 -10.84
N MET A 476 -12.47 30.33 -11.38
CA MET A 476 -12.92 30.94 -12.64
C MET A 476 -13.02 32.47 -12.55
N ARG A 477 -13.39 33.03 -11.40
CA ARG A 477 -13.45 34.49 -11.14
C ARG A 477 -12.12 35.22 -11.36
N PHE A 478 -11.01 34.54 -11.43
CA PHE A 478 -9.71 35.14 -11.74
C PHE A 478 -9.56 35.52 -13.22
N PHE A 479 -10.25 34.82 -14.13
CA PHE A 479 -9.99 34.93 -15.57
C PHE A 479 -11.23 34.85 -16.47
N ILE A 480 -12.40 34.47 -15.96
CA ILE A 480 -13.67 34.42 -16.71
C ILE A 480 -14.49 35.68 -16.40
N SER A 481 -15.20 36.19 -17.40
CA SER A 481 -16.07 37.34 -17.27
C SER A 481 -17.22 37.06 -16.29
N LYS A 482 -17.62 38.08 -15.53
CA LYS A 482 -18.71 37.99 -14.55
C LYS A 482 -20.02 37.57 -15.24
N SER A 483 -20.34 38.13 -16.40
CA SER A 483 -21.56 37.83 -17.15
C SER A 483 -21.63 36.36 -17.57
N ALA A 484 -20.49 35.75 -17.94
CA ALA A 484 -20.45 34.32 -18.27
C ALA A 484 -20.68 33.43 -17.06
N LEU A 485 -20.09 33.77 -15.91
CA LEU A 485 -20.29 33.04 -14.66
C LEU A 485 -21.71 33.19 -14.08
N ASP A 486 -22.35 34.35 -14.24
CA ASP A 486 -23.72 34.59 -13.80
C ASP A 486 -24.72 33.78 -14.67
N LYS A 487 -24.45 33.65 -15.98
CA LYS A 487 -25.25 32.79 -16.88
C LYS A 487 -25.09 31.29 -16.56
N ALA A 488 -23.94 30.86 -16.08
CA ALA A 488 -23.70 29.48 -15.66
C ALA A 488 -24.23 29.26 -14.23
N SER A 489 -25.55 29.38 -14.03
CA SER A 489 -26.20 29.37 -12.70
C SER A 489 -26.25 28.02 -12.04
N THR A 490 -26.23 26.92 -12.81
CA THR A 490 -26.28 25.54 -12.30
C THR A 490 -24.92 24.86 -12.32
N GLN A 491 -24.72 23.81 -11.50
CA GLN A 491 -23.51 22.99 -11.50
C GLN A 491 -23.22 22.38 -12.87
N THR A 492 -24.26 21.94 -13.58
CA THR A 492 -24.14 21.34 -14.91
C THR A 492 -23.73 22.37 -15.98
N THR A 493 -24.27 23.58 -15.95
CA THR A 493 -23.88 24.66 -16.88
C THR A 493 -22.46 25.15 -16.58
N LEU A 494 -22.06 25.18 -15.30
CA LEU A 494 -20.71 25.54 -14.90
C LEU A 494 -19.65 24.55 -15.40
N LEU A 495 -19.96 23.24 -15.37
CA LEU A 495 -19.07 22.20 -15.88
C LEU A 495 -18.92 22.24 -17.42
N LYS A 496 -19.93 22.71 -18.14
CA LYS A 496 -19.95 22.81 -19.62
C LYS A 496 -19.41 24.15 -20.14
N LEU A 497 -19.08 25.09 -19.23
CA LEU A 497 -18.57 26.39 -19.64
C LEU A 497 -17.20 26.22 -20.33
N ASP A 498 -17.10 26.68 -21.59
CA ASP A 498 -15.81 26.70 -22.29
C ASP A 498 -14.92 27.81 -21.73
N VAL A 499 -13.95 27.42 -20.91
CA VAL A 499 -13.02 28.31 -20.24
C VAL A 499 -11.72 28.53 -21.04
N THR A 500 -11.62 27.96 -22.27
CA THR A 500 -10.48 28.17 -23.14
C THR A 500 -10.47 29.60 -23.70
N VAL A 501 -9.35 30.00 -24.31
CA VAL A 501 -9.24 31.34 -24.91
C VAL A 501 -10.15 31.43 -26.13
N GLU A 502 -10.26 30.32 -26.85
CA GLU A 502 -11.12 30.14 -28.03
C GLU A 502 -12.60 30.28 -27.72
N GLY A 503 -13.02 29.89 -26.49
CA GLY A 503 -14.40 30.07 -26.03
C GLY A 503 -14.85 31.52 -25.83
N GLY A 504 -13.94 32.50 -25.90
CA GLY A 504 -14.26 33.93 -25.89
C GLY A 504 -14.79 34.48 -24.56
N LEU A 505 -14.85 33.68 -23.50
CA LEU A 505 -15.41 34.03 -22.19
C LEU A 505 -14.38 34.61 -21.21
N CYS A 506 -13.10 34.56 -21.58
CA CYS A 506 -12.00 35.07 -20.79
C CYS A 506 -11.99 36.62 -20.78
N VAL A 507 -11.70 37.20 -19.61
CA VAL A 507 -11.43 38.64 -19.53
C VAL A 507 -10.17 39.04 -20.32
N PRO A 508 -10.00 40.28 -20.76
CA PRO A 508 -8.77 40.80 -21.33
C PRO A 508 -7.56 40.46 -20.43
N ILE A 509 -6.38 40.30 -21.02
CA ILE A 509 -5.18 39.87 -20.26
C ILE A 509 -4.82 40.88 -19.16
N SER A 510 -5.06 42.14 -19.37
CA SER A 510 -4.86 43.20 -18.36
C SER A 510 -5.73 43.03 -17.12
N ASP A 511 -6.90 42.39 -17.27
CA ASP A 511 -7.96 42.27 -16.25
C ASP A 511 -7.91 40.94 -15.50
N VAL A 512 -6.99 40.05 -15.88
CA VAL A 512 -6.75 38.81 -15.17
C VAL A 512 -6.34 39.11 -13.73
N LYS A 513 -7.14 38.63 -12.78
CA LYS A 513 -6.95 38.91 -11.36
C LYS A 513 -5.81 38.03 -10.80
N LEU A 514 -4.95 38.64 -10.00
CA LEU A 514 -3.91 37.98 -9.25
C LEU A 514 -4.24 37.93 -7.76
N PRO A 515 -3.84 36.88 -7.03
CA PRO A 515 -3.89 36.93 -5.55
C PRO A 515 -3.14 38.14 -5.01
N THR A 516 -3.61 38.71 -3.90
CA THR A 516 -3.13 40.01 -3.37
C THR A 516 -1.62 40.01 -3.11
N ALA A 517 -1.09 38.95 -2.48
CA ALA A 517 0.34 38.84 -2.20
C ALA A 517 1.18 38.77 -3.50
N SER A 518 0.76 37.94 -4.46
CA SER A 518 1.39 37.82 -5.77
C SER A 518 1.34 39.10 -6.58
N LYS A 519 0.20 39.80 -6.56
CA LYS A 519 0.00 41.12 -7.20
C LYS A 519 0.95 42.18 -6.63
N SER A 520 1.10 42.24 -5.31
CA SER A 520 2.01 43.17 -4.62
C SER A 520 3.47 42.88 -5.00
N LYS A 521 3.91 41.60 -5.02
CA LYS A 521 5.25 41.24 -5.41
C LYS A 521 5.51 41.53 -6.88
N LEU A 522 4.58 41.23 -7.79
CA LEU A 522 4.69 41.53 -9.21
C LEU A 522 4.85 43.02 -9.50
N LYS A 523 4.12 43.88 -8.77
CA LYS A 523 4.26 45.35 -8.89
C LYS A 523 5.67 45.88 -8.51
N ARG A 524 6.36 45.20 -7.61
CA ARG A 524 7.72 45.55 -7.18
C ARG A 524 8.79 45.15 -8.19
N LEU A 525 8.48 44.26 -9.13
CA LEU A 525 9.38 43.87 -10.19
C LEU A 525 9.36 44.95 -11.30
N LYS A 526 10.52 45.35 -11.76
CA LYS A 526 10.69 46.30 -12.87
C LYS A 526 10.52 45.57 -14.22
N LEU A 527 9.32 45.00 -14.46
CA LEU A 527 8.96 44.38 -15.72
C LEU A 527 8.46 45.42 -16.71
N ASN A 528 8.90 45.33 -17.96
CA ASN A 528 8.29 46.09 -19.05
C ASN A 528 6.90 45.53 -19.40
N SER A 529 6.08 46.25 -20.18
CA SER A 529 4.73 45.89 -20.54
C SER A 529 4.66 44.47 -21.19
N GLN A 530 5.55 44.19 -22.12
CA GLN A 530 5.61 42.93 -22.84
C GLN A 530 5.92 41.73 -21.91
N GLN A 531 6.88 41.89 -21.00
CA GLN A 531 7.22 40.85 -20.00
C GLN A 531 6.04 40.60 -19.06
N LYS A 532 5.33 41.65 -18.66
CA LYS A 532 4.14 41.53 -17.83
C LYS A 532 3.01 40.81 -18.55
N ASP A 533 2.78 41.11 -19.83
CA ASP A 533 1.76 40.43 -20.63
C ASP A 533 2.09 38.96 -20.85
N ILE A 534 3.36 38.62 -21.14
CA ILE A 534 3.80 37.22 -21.21
C ILE A 534 3.51 36.48 -19.90
N PHE A 535 3.89 37.09 -18.78
CA PHE A 535 3.65 36.50 -17.45
C PHE A 535 2.18 36.27 -17.17
N LEU A 536 1.31 37.23 -17.46
CA LEU A 536 -0.14 37.13 -17.27
C LEU A 536 -0.78 36.09 -18.21
N LYS A 537 -0.26 35.99 -19.46
CA LYS A 537 -0.68 34.93 -20.38
C LYS A 537 -0.35 33.54 -19.87
N GLU A 538 0.86 33.35 -19.32
CA GLU A 538 1.22 32.07 -18.70
C GLU A 538 0.38 31.78 -17.45
N TYR A 539 0.12 32.77 -16.61
CA TYR A 539 -0.74 32.61 -15.45
C TYR A 539 -2.18 32.25 -15.86
N ARG A 540 -2.72 32.88 -16.90
CA ARG A 540 -4.02 32.49 -17.44
C ARG A 540 -4.03 31.04 -17.96
N ARG A 541 -2.95 30.60 -18.63
CA ARG A 541 -2.81 29.18 -19.05
C ARG A 541 -2.80 28.23 -17.85
N PHE A 542 -2.16 28.64 -16.76
CA PHE A 542 -2.18 27.89 -15.50
C PHE A 542 -3.61 27.71 -15.00
N LEU A 543 -4.39 28.80 -14.91
CA LEU A 543 -5.78 28.76 -14.45
C LEU A 543 -6.69 27.95 -15.38
N ILE A 544 -6.57 28.12 -16.68
CA ILE A 544 -7.31 27.37 -17.69
C ILE A 544 -7.00 25.88 -17.56
N GLY A 545 -5.74 25.48 -17.55
CA GLY A 545 -5.35 24.08 -17.45
C GLY A 545 -5.86 23.40 -16.19
N MET A 546 -5.85 24.11 -15.06
CA MET A 546 -6.39 23.64 -13.79
C MET A 546 -7.92 23.51 -13.85
N THR A 547 -8.61 24.51 -14.41
CA THR A 547 -10.08 24.55 -14.49
C THR A 547 -10.62 23.48 -15.40
N VAL A 548 -10.08 23.33 -16.61
CA VAL A 548 -10.45 22.26 -17.55
C VAL A 548 -10.31 20.89 -16.88
N LYS A 549 -9.20 20.65 -16.18
CA LYS A 549 -9.00 19.39 -15.47
C LYS A 549 -10.04 19.15 -14.37
N LEU A 550 -10.40 20.20 -13.64
CA LEU A 550 -11.46 20.12 -12.64
C LEU A 550 -12.82 19.84 -13.28
N GLN A 551 -13.18 20.52 -14.38
CA GLN A 551 -14.43 20.29 -15.07
C GLN A 551 -14.55 18.86 -15.61
N GLU A 552 -13.48 18.34 -16.26
CA GLU A 552 -13.45 17.00 -16.85
C GLU A 552 -13.58 15.88 -15.81
N ARG A 553 -12.93 16.02 -14.67
CA ARG A 553 -12.78 14.95 -13.67
C ARG A 553 -13.65 15.14 -12.44
N SER A 554 -14.34 16.28 -12.30
CA SER A 554 -15.10 16.61 -11.10
C SER A 554 -16.15 15.54 -10.75
N PRO A 555 -16.27 15.18 -9.48
CA PRO A 555 -17.42 14.43 -8.97
C PRO A 555 -18.77 15.09 -9.28
N LEU A 556 -18.80 16.39 -9.52
CA LEU A 556 -20.00 17.12 -9.99
C LEU A 556 -20.61 16.58 -11.30
N ASN A 557 -19.85 15.81 -12.10
CA ASN A 557 -20.38 15.16 -13.30
C ASN A 557 -21.41 14.06 -12.97
N PHE A 558 -21.41 13.54 -11.73
CA PHE A 558 -22.27 12.46 -11.30
C PHE A 558 -23.54 12.97 -10.63
N ALA A 559 -24.70 12.56 -11.14
CA ALA A 559 -25.99 12.99 -10.63
C ALA A 559 -26.20 12.66 -9.14
N VAL A 560 -25.77 11.47 -8.70
CA VAL A 560 -25.82 11.04 -7.30
C VAL A 560 -25.07 12.01 -6.37
N VAL A 561 -23.93 12.56 -6.80
CA VAL A 561 -23.14 13.51 -5.99
C VAL A 561 -23.89 14.83 -5.81
N ARG A 562 -24.52 15.32 -6.89
CA ARG A 562 -25.34 16.56 -6.82
C ARG A 562 -26.59 16.35 -5.98
N ALA A 563 -27.25 15.21 -6.15
CA ALA A 563 -28.48 14.85 -5.44
C ALA A 563 -28.25 14.59 -3.95
N ALA A 564 -27.07 14.09 -3.55
CA ALA A 564 -26.71 13.88 -2.15
C ALA A 564 -26.78 15.18 -1.30
N ALA A 565 -26.66 16.35 -1.91
CA ALA A 565 -26.78 17.64 -1.19
C ALA A 565 -28.16 17.85 -0.53
N SER A 566 -29.18 17.06 -0.91
CA SER A 566 -30.48 17.02 -0.21
C SER A 566 -30.36 16.60 1.27
N LEU A 567 -29.25 15.96 1.67
CA LEU A 567 -29.01 15.53 3.05
C LEU A 567 -28.12 16.51 3.84
N ASP A 568 -27.80 17.69 3.32
CA ASP A 568 -27.13 18.76 4.09
C ASP A 568 -28.13 19.44 5.02
N PRO A 569 -27.97 19.33 6.38
CA PRO A 569 -28.92 19.90 7.33
C PRO A 569 -29.12 21.43 7.19
N VAL A 570 -28.04 22.16 6.89
CA VAL A 570 -28.12 23.61 6.70
C VAL A 570 -28.89 23.95 5.43
N LYS A 571 -28.69 23.18 4.36
CA LYS A 571 -29.38 23.36 3.09
C LYS A 571 -30.88 23.01 3.21
N MET A 572 -31.24 21.97 3.97
CA MET A 572 -32.61 21.60 4.25
C MET A 572 -33.43 22.79 4.79
N VAL A 573 -32.83 23.60 5.67
CA VAL A 573 -33.55 24.79 6.25
C VAL A 573 -33.51 25.99 5.30
N SER A 574 -32.42 26.17 4.53
CA SER A 574 -32.23 27.40 3.75
C SER A 574 -32.74 27.30 2.30
N HIS A 575 -32.89 26.10 1.75
CA HIS A 575 -33.23 25.79 0.35
C HIS A 575 -34.14 24.57 0.26
N GLU A 576 -35.29 24.61 0.95
CA GLU A 576 -36.19 23.46 1.10
C GLU A 576 -36.64 22.89 -0.25
N ASP A 577 -37.18 23.73 -1.14
CA ASP A 577 -37.68 23.29 -2.47
C ASP A 577 -36.58 22.60 -3.30
N GLU A 578 -35.36 23.14 -3.25
CA GLU A 578 -34.20 22.53 -3.93
C GLU A 578 -33.87 21.16 -3.33
N CYS A 579 -33.91 21.03 -2.01
CA CYS A 579 -33.64 19.78 -1.33
C CYS A 579 -34.70 18.70 -1.67
N VAL A 580 -35.98 19.08 -1.71
CA VAL A 580 -37.07 18.17 -2.14
C VAL A 580 -36.86 17.69 -3.56
N LEU A 581 -36.50 18.59 -4.49
CA LEU A 581 -36.19 18.23 -5.88
C LEU A 581 -34.97 17.31 -5.97
N LEU A 582 -33.88 17.64 -5.28
CA LEU A 582 -32.65 16.84 -5.27
C LEU A 582 -32.88 15.45 -4.69
N PHE A 583 -33.68 15.34 -3.60
CA PHE A 583 -34.02 14.06 -3.04
C PHE A 583 -34.88 13.22 -3.97
N GLY A 584 -35.83 13.83 -4.67
CA GLY A 584 -36.59 13.17 -5.73
C GLY A 584 -35.71 12.59 -6.81
N ASN A 585 -34.77 13.37 -7.32
CA ASN A 585 -33.78 12.90 -8.31
C ASN A 585 -32.89 11.76 -7.77
N LEU A 586 -32.53 11.81 -6.49
CA LEU A 586 -31.77 10.74 -5.85
C LEU A 586 -32.54 9.42 -5.84
N VAL A 587 -33.80 9.46 -5.43
CA VAL A 587 -34.68 8.29 -5.41
C VAL A 587 -34.87 7.71 -6.81
N ASP A 588 -35.04 8.56 -7.83
CA ASP A 588 -35.19 8.13 -9.23
C ASP A 588 -33.94 7.39 -9.71
N ILE A 589 -32.73 7.89 -9.39
CA ILE A 589 -31.45 7.21 -9.71
C ILE A 589 -31.38 5.84 -9.02
N LEU A 590 -31.74 5.75 -7.74
CA LEU A 590 -31.71 4.49 -7.00
C LEU A 590 -32.73 3.48 -7.52
N PHE A 591 -33.90 3.94 -8.00
CA PHE A 591 -34.87 3.10 -8.68
C PHE A 591 -34.34 2.56 -10.02
N GLU A 592 -33.77 3.41 -10.87
CA GLU A 592 -33.16 3.00 -12.15
C GLU A 592 -32.05 1.96 -11.94
N HIS A 593 -31.29 2.08 -10.87
CA HIS A 593 -30.21 1.16 -10.51
C HIS A 593 -30.68 -0.07 -9.72
N LYS A 594 -32.00 -0.29 -9.61
CA LYS A 594 -32.63 -1.43 -8.90
C LYS A 594 -32.27 -1.53 -7.41
N ARG A 595 -32.04 -0.40 -6.78
CA ARG A 595 -31.78 -0.30 -5.33
C ARG A 595 -33.05 -0.07 -4.51
N LEU A 596 -34.07 0.47 -5.16
CA LEU A 596 -35.41 0.67 -4.61
C LEU A 596 -36.45 0.11 -5.57
N THR A 597 -37.56 -0.37 -5.04
CA THR A 597 -38.76 -0.62 -5.81
C THR A 597 -39.53 0.69 -6.04
N SER A 598 -40.47 0.73 -7.00
CA SER A 598 -41.33 1.92 -7.23
C SER A 598 -42.03 2.36 -5.97
N PHE A 599 -42.65 1.41 -5.25
CA PHE A 599 -43.38 1.67 -4.02
C PHE A 599 -42.45 2.28 -2.93
N GLU A 600 -41.25 1.68 -2.71
CA GLU A 600 -40.26 2.19 -1.76
C GLU A 600 -39.79 3.59 -2.14
N GLY A 601 -39.68 3.87 -3.45
CA GLY A 601 -39.27 5.19 -3.95
C GLY A 601 -40.31 6.27 -3.67
N ASP A 602 -41.58 5.99 -3.99
CA ASP A 602 -42.67 6.92 -3.74
C ASP A 602 -42.82 7.19 -2.23
N GLU A 603 -42.81 6.16 -1.42
CA GLU A 603 -42.89 6.30 0.04
C GLU A 603 -41.68 7.05 0.63
N ALA A 604 -40.47 6.81 0.12
CA ALA A 604 -39.27 7.56 0.57
C ALA A 604 -39.38 9.06 0.27
N LYS A 605 -39.94 9.44 -0.91
CA LYS A 605 -40.19 10.84 -1.28
C LYS A 605 -41.21 11.49 -0.36
N ASP A 606 -42.29 10.76 -0.01
CA ASP A 606 -43.32 11.30 0.90
C ASP A 606 -42.80 11.38 2.34
N GLN A 607 -42.03 10.39 2.81
CA GLN A 607 -41.34 10.46 4.10
C GLN A 607 -40.40 11.66 4.18
N TYR A 608 -39.68 11.98 3.08
CA TYR A 608 -38.77 13.15 3.06
C TYR A 608 -39.53 14.46 3.15
N LYS A 609 -40.64 14.62 2.43
CA LYS A 609 -41.50 15.84 2.51
C LYS A 609 -42.05 15.99 3.93
N ASP A 610 -42.60 14.93 4.51
CA ASP A 610 -43.10 14.96 5.90
C ASP A 610 -41.98 15.27 6.91
N PHE A 611 -40.80 14.69 6.71
CA PHE A 611 -39.61 14.97 7.52
C PHE A 611 -39.24 16.47 7.47
N MET A 612 -39.24 17.05 6.27
CA MET A 612 -38.97 18.48 6.07
C MET A 612 -40.01 19.34 6.80
N ALA A 613 -41.30 19.06 6.58
CA ALA A 613 -42.41 19.85 7.16
C ALA A 613 -42.52 19.72 8.67
N VAL A 614 -42.27 18.55 9.25
CA VAL A 614 -42.50 18.28 10.66
C VAL A 614 -41.21 18.41 11.49
N VAL A 615 -40.15 17.71 11.08
CA VAL A 615 -38.93 17.59 11.87
C VAL A 615 -37.98 18.75 11.63
N VAL A 616 -37.67 19.02 10.36
CA VAL A 616 -36.70 20.08 10.01
C VAL A 616 -37.24 21.44 10.41
N HIS A 617 -38.51 21.76 10.12
CA HIS A 617 -39.13 23.00 10.56
C HIS A 617 -39.27 23.07 12.07
N GLY A 618 -39.66 21.98 12.75
CA GLY A 618 -39.78 21.91 14.21
C GLY A 618 -38.46 22.10 14.96
N HIS A 619 -37.32 21.80 14.29
CA HIS A 619 -35.97 21.88 14.84
C HIS A 619 -35.06 22.78 14.00
N ALA A 620 -35.62 23.79 13.30
CA ALA A 620 -34.89 24.60 12.33
C ALA A 620 -33.58 25.19 12.86
N ASP A 621 -33.55 25.63 14.13
CA ASP A 621 -32.34 26.20 14.74
C ASP A 621 -31.22 25.12 14.90
N VAL A 622 -31.60 23.90 15.24
CA VAL A 622 -30.65 22.77 15.39
C VAL A 622 -30.03 22.43 14.02
N PHE A 623 -30.85 22.32 12.96
CA PHE A 623 -30.39 22.05 11.60
C PHE A 623 -29.57 23.22 11.03
N ARG A 624 -29.98 24.48 11.26
CA ARG A 624 -29.25 25.69 10.83
C ARG A 624 -27.85 25.79 11.45
N THR A 625 -27.72 25.38 12.71
CA THR A 625 -26.45 25.45 13.46
C THR A 625 -25.58 24.24 13.30
N PHE A 626 -25.98 23.24 12.48
CA PHE A 626 -25.17 22.05 12.19
C PHE A 626 -23.79 22.43 11.63
N ASN A 627 -22.75 21.82 12.18
CA ASN A 627 -21.38 22.06 11.74
C ASN A 627 -20.64 20.73 11.60
N HIS A 628 -20.34 20.36 10.36
CA HIS A 628 -19.64 19.12 10.04
C HIS A 628 -18.23 18.98 10.65
N LYS A 629 -17.64 20.07 11.19
CA LYS A 629 -16.33 20.04 11.86
C LYS A 629 -16.42 19.52 13.30
N THR A 630 -17.55 19.70 13.94
CA THR A 630 -17.79 19.35 15.35
C THR A 630 -18.72 18.14 15.49
N THR A 631 -19.60 17.94 14.53
CA THR A 631 -20.64 16.91 14.58
C THR A 631 -20.67 16.12 13.27
N ARG A 632 -20.66 14.80 13.37
CA ARG A 632 -20.80 13.92 12.21
C ARG A 632 -22.25 13.90 11.73
N LEU A 633 -22.45 13.84 10.42
CA LEU A 633 -23.76 13.81 9.82
C LEU A 633 -24.58 12.57 10.21
N ASP A 634 -23.94 11.40 10.23
CA ASP A 634 -24.56 10.14 10.61
C ASP A 634 -25.10 10.14 12.04
N THR A 635 -24.30 10.60 13.00
CA THR A 635 -24.73 10.74 14.41
C THR A 635 -25.72 11.87 14.61
N PHE A 636 -25.70 12.91 13.76
CA PHE A 636 -26.66 14.01 13.81
C PHE A 636 -28.05 13.57 13.33
N LEU A 637 -28.14 12.84 12.21
CA LEU A 637 -29.41 12.43 11.61
C LEU A 637 -30.06 11.23 12.34
N TYR A 638 -29.27 10.39 12.97
CA TYR A 638 -29.77 9.15 13.61
C TYR A 638 -30.90 9.37 14.62
N PRO A 639 -30.84 10.34 15.55
CA PRO A 639 -31.94 10.60 16.51
C PRO A 639 -33.29 10.93 15.86
N PHE A 640 -33.26 11.48 14.64
CA PHE A 640 -34.47 11.88 13.91
C PHE A 640 -35.00 10.81 12.96
N LEU A 641 -34.09 10.02 12.35
CA LEU A 641 -34.42 9.12 11.27
C LEU A 641 -34.22 7.65 11.63
N GLY A 642 -33.26 7.35 12.54
CA GLY A 642 -32.82 6.00 12.83
C GLY A 642 -33.77 5.20 13.75
N GLY A 643 -33.57 3.87 13.74
CA GLY A 643 -34.26 2.90 14.61
C GLY A 643 -35.47 2.23 13.96
N ASP A 644 -35.72 1.00 14.40
CA ASP A 644 -36.77 0.11 13.81
C ASP A 644 -38.21 0.62 13.94
N LYS A 645 -38.45 1.56 14.88
CA LYS A 645 -39.76 2.16 15.14
C LYS A 645 -39.97 3.52 14.47
N SER A 646 -38.98 3.99 13.68
CA SER A 646 -39.11 5.28 13.01
C SER A 646 -40.14 5.20 11.89
N LYS A 647 -41.00 6.23 11.79
CA LYS A 647 -41.89 6.39 10.63
C LYS A 647 -41.13 6.73 9.34
N TYR A 648 -39.84 7.10 9.45
CA TYR A 648 -38.94 7.51 8.36
C TYR A 648 -38.00 6.38 7.91
N LYS A 649 -38.44 5.14 7.96
CA LYS A 649 -37.60 3.95 7.69
C LYS A 649 -37.00 3.96 6.30
N LEU A 650 -37.75 4.31 5.27
CA LEU A 650 -37.23 4.35 3.89
C LEU A 650 -36.34 5.57 3.65
N LEU A 651 -36.68 6.70 4.22
CA LEU A 651 -35.80 7.87 4.23
C LEU A 651 -34.44 7.52 4.90
N TRP A 652 -34.48 6.82 6.02
CA TRP A 652 -33.25 6.34 6.69
C TRP A 652 -32.46 5.36 5.79
N LYS A 653 -33.15 4.43 5.12
CA LYS A 653 -32.51 3.49 4.16
C LYS A 653 -31.76 4.24 3.07
N VAL A 654 -32.36 5.28 2.45
CA VAL A 654 -31.73 6.15 1.44
C VAL A 654 -30.60 6.97 2.03
N SER A 655 -30.80 7.51 3.24
CA SER A 655 -29.75 8.30 3.92
C SER A 655 -28.53 7.45 4.24
N LEU A 656 -28.70 6.22 4.73
CA LEU A 656 -27.60 5.27 4.96
C LEU A 656 -26.86 4.92 3.68
N PHE A 657 -27.59 4.74 2.58
CA PHE A 657 -26.97 4.47 1.29
C PHE A 657 -26.00 5.60 0.92
N ILE A 658 -26.40 6.85 0.98
CA ILE A 658 -25.57 8.03 0.67
C ILE A 658 -24.40 8.18 1.66
N MET A 659 -24.63 7.99 2.95
CA MET A 659 -23.60 8.14 3.99
C MET A 659 -22.54 7.01 3.91
N THR A 660 -22.90 5.86 3.36
CA THR A 660 -22.00 4.72 3.16
C THR A 660 -21.14 4.86 1.91
N LEU A 661 -21.53 5.70 0.93
CA LEU A 661 -20.65 6.05 -0.20
C LEU A 661 -19.41 6.78 0.30
N SER A 662 -18.25 6.51 -0.32
CA SER A 662 -16.97 7.08 0.09
C SER A 662 -16.57 8.25 -0.81
N HIS A 663 -16.57 9.47 -0.28
CA HIS A 663 -16.17 10.68 -0.98
C HIS A 663 -14.65 10.78 -1.28
N GLY A 664 -13.82 9.90 -0.69
CA GLY A 664 -12.37 9.94 -0.86
C GLY A 664 -11.64 8.76 -0.21
N GLN A 665 -10.33 8.73 -0.35
CA GLN A 665 -9.45 7.62 0.08
C GLN A 665 -8.52 7.97 1.25
N ALA A 666 -8.82 9.02 2.00
CA ALA A 666 -7.96 9.48 3.10
C ALA A 666 -7.61 8.39 4.13
N THR A 667 -8.53 7.45 4.40
CA THR A 667 -8.30 6.35 5.34
C THR A 667 -7.32 5.31 4.80
N ILE A 668 -7.39 4.95 3.51
CA ILE A 668 -6.42 4.06 2.86
C ILE A 668 -5.03 4.69 2.84
N GLU A 669 -4.94 5.96 2.46
CA GLU A 669 -3.67 6.68 2.40
C GLU A 669 -2.98 6.75 3.78
N ARG A 670 -3.75 6.93 4.86
CA ARG A 670 -3.24 6.79 6.23
C ARG A 670 -2.74 5.36 6.50
N GLY A 671 -3.41 4.36 5.95
CA GLY A 671 -3.03 2.95 6.02
C GLY A 671 -1.65 2.64 5.42
N PHE A 672 -1.26 3.34 4.34
CA PHE A 672 0.08 3.17 3.75
C PHE A 672 1.22 3.61 4.68
N ASN A 673 0.99 4.56 5.57
CA ASN A 673 1.97 4.92 6.58
C ASN A 673 2.11 3.80 7.62
N VAL A 674 1.00 3.20 8.03
CA VAL A 674 1.00 2.01 8.92
C VAL A 674 1.73 0.83 8.24
N ASN A 675 1.51 0.61 6.94
CA ASN A 675 2.26 -0.42 6.20
C ASN A 675 3.77 -0.22 6.29
N LYS A 676 4.26 1.01 6.20
CA LYS A 676 5.71 1.30 6.32
C LYS A 676 6.27 0.95 7.70
N GLU A 677 5.48 1.12 8.74
CA GLU A 677 5.88 0.84 10.13
C GLU A 677 5.79 -0.65 10.47
N VAL A 678 4.80 -1.36 9.91
CA VAL A 678 4.62 -2.81 10.07
C VAL A 678 5.68 -3.60 9.30
N LEU A 679 6.19 -3.06 8.18
CA LEU A 679 7.10 -3.78 7.29
C LEU A 679 8.50 -3.93 7.92
N VAL A 680 8.84 -5.16 8.30
CA VAL A 680 10.19 -5.60 8.69
C VAL A 680 10.68 -6.67 7.73
N GLU A 681 12.00 -6.75 7.53
CA GLU A 681 12.61 -7.76 6.67
C GLU A 681 12.17 -9.17 7.05
N ASN A 682 11.87 -10.00 6.02
CA ASN A 682 11.42 -11.40 6.14
C ASN A 682 10.04 -11.58 6.81
N LEU A 683 9.17 -10.58 6.80
CA LEU A 683 7.79 -10.75 7.24
C LEU A 683 6.96 -11.44 6.15
N ALA A 684 6.26 -12.52 6.52
CA ALA A 684 5.38 -13.23 5.60
C ALA A 684 4.11 -12.41 5.31
N LYS A 685 3.51 -12.58 4.12
CA LYS A 685 2.30 -11.87 3.68
C LYS A 685 1.13 -12.03 4.67
N GLU A 686 0.93 -13.24 5.16
CA GLU A 686 -0.12 -13.53 6.16
C GLU A 686 0.13 -12.79 7.48
N SER A 687 1.39 -12.63 7.88
CA SER A 687 1.73 -11.86 9.08
C SER A 687 1.52 -10.36 8.89
N ILE A 688 1.72 -9.82 7.67
CA ILE A 688 1.39 -8.43 7.35
C ILE A 688 -0.12 -8.21 7.51
N ARG A 689 -0.95 -9.07 6.90
CA ARG A 689 -2.41 -9.02 7.02
C ARG A 689 -2.87 -9.06 8.47
N SER A 690 -2.40 -10.06 9.22
CA SER A 690 -2.78 -10.27 10.62
C SER A 690 -2.40 -9.07 11.50
N GLN A 691 -1.18 -8.54 11.36
CA GLN A 691 -0.74 -7.38 12.12
C GLN A 691 -1.55 -6.12 11.77
N ARG A 692 -1.86 -5.93 10.47
CA ARG A 692 -2.70 -4.83 10.00
C ARG A 692 -4.11 -4.89 10.57
N LEU A 693 -4.73 -6.06 10.55
CA LEU A 693 -6.08 -6.27 11.09
C LEU A 693 -6.15 -5.99 12.59
N VAL A 694 -5.21 -6.57 13.36
CA VAL A 694 -5.11 -6.34 14.81
C VAL A 694 -4.85 -4.87 15.11
N TYR A 695 -3.93 -4.22 14.39
CA TYR A 695 -3.66 -2.80 14.55
C TYR A 695 -4.88 -1.94 14.24
N ASP A 696 -5.58 -2.21 13.13
CA ASP A 696 -6.76 -1.42 12.73
C ASP A 696 -7.88 -1.48 13.77
N HIS A 697 -8.02 -2.62 14.44
CA HIS A 697 -8.96 -2.76 15.56
C HIS A 697 -8.49 -1.99 16.80
N LEU A 698 -7.21 -2.09 17.15
CA LEU A 698 -6.66 -1.50 18.39
C LEU A 698 -6.38 0.01 18.29
N LYS A 699 -6.14 0.56 17.11
CA LYS A 699 -5.75 1.99 16.94
C LYS A 699 -6.78 2.99 17.45
N SER A 700 -8.05 2.58 17.57
CA SER A 700 -9.14 3.40 18.08
C SER A 700 -9.28 3.33 19.61
N VAL A 701 -8.42 2.56 20.28
CA VAL A 701 -8.46 2.39 21.74
C VAL A 701 -7.40 3.31 22.36
N ASP A 702 -7.83 4.28 23.11
CA ASP A 702 -6.91 5.25 23.77
C ASP A 702 -6.00 4.59 24.81
N LYS A 703 -6.52 3.60 25.53
CA LYS A 703 -5.83 2.93 26.61
C LYS A 703 -5.85 1.42 26.44
N LEU A 704 -4.74 0.86 26.05
CA LEU A 704 -4.61 -0.58 25.79
C LEU A 704 -5.01 -1.45 27.00
N HIS A 705 -4.75 -1.00 28.22
CA HIS A 705 -5.06 -1.76 29.43
C HIS A 705 -6.57 -1.79 29.74
N GLU A 706 -7.38 -0.96 29.08
CA GLU A 706 -8.84 -0.97 29.18
C GLU A 706 -9.48 -1.86 28.11
N VAL A 707 -8.71 -2.41 27.16
CA VAL A 707 -9.22 -3.33 26.13
C VAL A 707 -9.79 -4.57 26.78
N PRO A 708 -11.07 -4.88 26.55
CA PRO A 708 -11.65 -6.09 27.12
C PRO A 708 -10.98 -7.35 26.52
N ILE A 709 -10.62 -8.28 27.40
CA ILE A 709 -10.12 -9.59 27.00
C ILE A 709 -11.14 -10.64 27.43
N PRO A 710 -12.19 -10.86 26.62
CA PRO A 710 -13.24 -11.82 26.93
C PRO A 710 -12.73 -13.27 26.82
N ARG A 711 -13.53 -14.18 27.32
CA ARG A 711 -13.18 -15.61 27.35
C ARG A 711 -12.93 -16.18 25.94
N GLU A 712 -13.69 -15.74 24.96
CA GLU A 712 -13.61 -16.14 23.55
C GLU A 712 -12.24 -15.76 22.95
N LEU A 713 -11.73 -14.57 23.26
CA LEU A 713 -10.40 -14.13 22.83
C LEU A 713 -9.31 -15.00 23.46
N VAL A 714 -9.43 -15.29 24.75
CA VAL A 714 -8.47 -16.17 25.43
C VAL A 714 -8.49 -17.58 24.82
N ILE A 715 -9.66 -18.12 24.48
CA ILE A 715 -9.80 -19.41 23.82
C ILE A 715 -9.16 -19.39 22.43
N SER A 716 -9.41 -18.35 21.65
CA SER A 716 -8.79 -18.17 20.33
C SER A 716 -7.25 -18.17 20.44
N CYS A 717 -6.70 -17.45 21.42
CA CYS A 717 -5.25 -17.38 21.65
C CYS A 717 -4.67 -18.70 22.20
N LYS A 718 -5.39 -19.44 23.04
CA LYS A 718 -4.95 -20.79 23.51
C LYS A 718 -4.82 -21.77 22.37
N ASN A 719 -5.73 -21.73 21.40
CA ASN A 719 -5.74 -22.61 20.22
C ASN A 719 -4.72 -22.16 19.15
N ALA A 720 -4.12 -20.99 19.29
CA ALA A 720 -3.24 -20.41 18.29
C ALA A 720 -1.99 -21.27 18.00
N ARG A 721 -1.42 -21.96 19.00
CA ARG A 721 -0.28 -22.85 18.81
C ARG A 721 -0.63 -24.05 17.94
N GLN A 722 -1.75 -24.67 18.17
CA GLN A 722 -2.22 -25.81 17.37
C GLN A 722 -2.45 -25.38 15.90
N LYS A 723 -3.15 -24.28 15.68
CA LYS A 723 -3.38 -23.71 14.34
C LYS A 723 -2.07 -23.36 13.63
N TYR A 724 -1.08 -22.84 14.35
CA TYR A 724 0.24 -22.58 13.83
C TYR A 724 0.93 -23.86 13.32
N THR A 725 0.89 -24.96 14.13
CA THR A 725 1.47 -26.23 13.73
C THR A 725 0.79 -26.78 12.47
N GLN A 726 -0.54 -26.78 12.43
CA GLN A 726 -1.32 -27.18 11.25
C GLN A 726 -0.98 -26.35 10.02
N SER A 727 -0.79 -25.02 10.19
CA SER A 727 -0.38 -24.15 9.08
C SER A 727 1.03 -24.47 8.56
N LEU A 728 1.96 -24.90 9.42
CA LEU A 728 3.29 -25.34 8.98
C LEU A 728 3.22 -26.64 8.19
N GLU A 729 2.44 -27.61 8.64
CA GLU A 729 2.22 -28.88 7.94
C GLU A 729 1.58 -28.63 6.57
N ALA A 730 0.51 -27.84 6.50
CA ALA A 730 -0.14 -27.47 5.24
C ALA A 730 0.82 -26.75 4.25
N LYS A 731 1.72 -25.88 4.77
CA LYS A 731 2.73 -25.22 3.92
C LYS A 731 3.79 -26.18 3.41
N GLN A 732 4.15 -27.19 4.17
CA GLN A 732 5.06 -28.26 3.72
C GLN A 732 4.41 -29.10 2.63
N ASP A 733 3.17 -29.52 2.83
CA ASP A 733 2.41 -30.29 1.83
C ASP A 733 2.23 -29.49 0.53
N GLN A 734 1.90 -28.20 0.65
CA GLN A 734 1.77 -27.33 -0.53
C GLN A 734 3.11 -27.16 -1.26
N ALA A 735 4.20 -27.00 -0.53
CA ALA A 735 5.54 -26.89 -1.13
C ALA A 735 5.93 -28.18 -1.89
N VAL A 736 5.55 -29.34 -1.37
CA VAL A 736 5.75 -30.63 -2.06
C VAL A 736 4.91 -30.70 -3.34
N LYS A 737 3.63 -30.30 -3.28
CA LYS A 737 2.73 -30.26 -4.44
C LYS A 737 3.23 -29.26 -5.50
N ASP A 738 3.70 -28.07 -5.09
CA ASP A 738 4.23 -27.06 -6.00
C ASP A 738 5.53 -27.55 -6.70
N LEU A 739 6.38 -28.26 -5.97
CA LEU A 739 7.58 -28.89 -6.52
C LEU A 739 7.22 -29.94 -7.58
N ALA A 740 6.26 -30.81 -7.30
CA ALA A 740 5.76 -31.82 -8.23
C ALA A 740 5.13 -31.16 -9.48
N SER A 741 4.29 -30.15 -9.29
CA SER A 741 3.65 -29.39 -10.37
C SER A 741 4.68 -28.69 -11.27
N ASN A 742 5.67 -28.03 -10.68
CA ASN A 742 6.74 -27.36 -11.43
C ASN A 742 7.59 -28.37 -12.20
N LYS A 743 7.91 -29.53 -11.61
CA LYS A 743 8.63 -30.60 -12.28
C LYS A 743 7.85 -31.14 -13.47
N ARG A 744 6.55 -31.36 -13.30
CA ARG A 744 5.63 -31.76 -14.37
C ARG A 744 5.58 -30.75 -15.51
N LYS A 745 5.48 -29.47 -15.18
CA LYS A 745 5.46 -28.40 -16.19
C LYS A 745 6.76 -28.33 -16.98
N MET A 746 7.91 -28.40 -16.32
CA MET A 746 9.21 -28.42 -17.01
C MET A 746 9.31 -29.61 -17.98
N LYS A 747 8.88 -30.82 -17.57
CA LYS A 747 8.86 -32.00 -18.44
C LYS A 747 7.89 -31.85 -19.62
N MET A 748 6.73 -31.23 -19.38
CA MET A 748 5.78 -30.93 -20.43
C MET A 748 6.35 -29.96 -21.47
N ASP A 749 7.08 -28.94 -21.04
CA ASP A 749 7.75 -27.99 -21.94
C ASP A 749 8.86 -28.71 -22.76
N GLU A 750 9.63 -29.64 -22.16
CA GLU A 750 10.59 -30.48 -22.87
C GLU A 750 9.91 -31.35 -23.94
N VAL A 751 8.81 -32.02 -23.62
CA VAL A 751 8.02 -32.80 -24.57
C VAL A 751 7.55 -31.97 -25.77
N VAL A 752 7.04 -30.75 -25.51
CA VAL A 752 6.56 -29.82 -26.56
C VAL A 752 7.73 -29.46 -27.49
N GLU A 753 8.91 -29.16 -26.96
CA GLU A 753 10.07 -28.74 -27.76
C GLU A 753 10.62 -29.91 -28.61
N VAL A 754 10.69 -31.11 -28.03
CA VAL A 754 11.11 -32.29 -28.79
C VAL A 754 10.10 -32.66 -29.90
N LYS A 755 8.79 -32.56 -29.64
CA LYS A 755 7.74 -32.75 -30.67
C LYS A 755 7.88 -31.74 -31.81
N ARG A 756 8.13 -30.47 -31.48
CA ARG A 756 8.32 -29.40 -32.46
C ARG A 756 9.55 -29.68 -33.35
N THR A 757 10.66 -30.05 -32.71
CA THR A 757 11.92 -30.38 -33.39
C THR A 757 11.75 -31.55 -34.32
N LYS A 758 11.09 -32.63 -33.87
CA LYS A 758 10.78 -33.80 -34.68
C LYS A 758 9.90 -33.44 -35.89
N THR A 759 8.84 -32.72 -35.68
CA THR A 759 7.92 -32.28 -36.75
C THR A 759 8.65 -31.45 -37.83
N ASN A 760 9.56 -30.58 -37.43
CA ASN A 760 10.36 -29.80 -38.39
C ASN A 760 11.36 -30.71 -39.14
N LEU A 761 11.95 -31.68 -38.47
CA LEU A 761 12.85 -32.64 -39.10
C LEU A 761 12.12 -33.56 -40.08
N ASP A 762 10.94 -34.04 -39.75
CA ASP A 762 10.10 -34.88 -40.63
C ASP A 762 9.71 -34.13 -41.92
N LYS A 763 9.43 -32.78 -41.84
CA LYS A 763 9.25 -31.95 -43.03
C LYS A 763 10.50 -31.92 -43.93
N VAL A 764 11.68 -31.75 -43.32
CA VAL A 764 12.97 -31.77 -44.08
C VAL A 764 13.19 -33.12 -44.76
N ILE A 765 12.86 -34.23 -44.06
CA ILE A 765 12.94 -35.57 -44.64
C ILE A 765 12.04 -35.72 -45.86
N VAL A 766 10.80 -35.21 -45.81
CA VAL A 766 9.86 -35.21 -46.95
C VAL A 766 10.44 -34.41 -48.12
N THR A 767 10.99 -33.23 -47.86
CA THR A 767 11.61 -32.39 -48.91
C THR A 767 12.82 -33.12 -49.55
N LEU A 768 13.69 -33.70 -48.73
CA LEU A 768 14.87 -34.47 -49.25
C LEU A 768 14.47 -35.66 -50.12
N LYS A 769 13.39 -36.37 -49.77
CA LYS A 769 12.85 -37.46 -50.60
C LYS A 769 12.40 -36.95 -51.96
N ALA A 770 11.68 -35.85 -52.02
CA ALA A 770 11.24 -35.20 -53.25
C ALA A 770 12.44 -34.70 -54.09
N ASP A 771 13.47 -34.13 -53.46
CA ASP A 771 14.67 -33.64 -54.14
C ASP A 771 15.49 -34.79 -54.73
N ILE A 772 15.55 -35.93 -54.06
CA ILE A 772 16.21 -37.16 -54.56
C ILE A 772 15.46 -37.66 -55.78
N GLU A 773 14.15 -37.76 -55.75
CA GLU A 773 13.29 -38.17 -56.88
C GLU A 773 13.50 -37.24 -58.05
N GLN A 774 13.49 -35.94 -57.83
CA GLN A 774 13.70 -34.95 -58.88
C GLN A 774 15.10 -35.05 -59.51
N ALA A 775 16.15 -35.27 -58.70
CA ALA A 775 17.51 -35.45 -59.18
C ALA A 775 17.65 -36.75 -60.00
N CYS A 776 16.95 -37.81 -59.62
CA CYS A 776 16.90 -39.04 -60.41
C CYS A 776 16.21 -38.84 -61.76
N ILE A 777 15.04 -38.16 -61.78
CA ILE A 777 14.33 -37.81 -63.02
C ILE A 777 15.21 -36.94 -63.93
N ASN A 778 15.86 -35.94 -63.38
CA ASN A 778 16.80 -35.06 -64.09
C ASN A 778 17.95 -35.87 -64.71
N ALA A 779 18.49 -36.91 -64.03
CA ALA A 779 19.52 -37.76 -64.56
C ALA A 779 19.01 -38.53 -65.79
N TYR A 780 17.78 -39.06 -65.77
CA TYR A 780 17.23 -39.83 -66.87
C TYR A 780 16.95 -38.96 -68.12
N THR A 781 16.76 -37.68 -67.97
CA THR A 781 16.45 -36.75 -69.06
C THR A 781 17.67 -36.10 -69.69
N LYS A 782 18.92 -36.42 -69.23
CA LYS A 782 20.18 -35.92 -69.84
C LYS A 782 20.74 -36.84 -70.91
N GLU A 783 21.00 -36.24 -72.08
CA GLU A 783 21.62 -36.92 -73.21
C GLU A 783 23.18 -37.08 -73.08
N ASN A 784 23.80 -36.30 -72.22
CA ASN A 784 25.27 -36.33 -71.98
C ASN A 784 25.62 -37.16 -70.74
N PHE A 785 26.50 -38.12 -70.84
CA PHE A 785 26.94 -39.03 -69.80
C PHE A 785 27.53 -38.29 -68.57
N GLU A 786 28.35 -37.25 -68.78
CA GLU A 786 28.93 -36.48 -67.65
C GLU A 786 27.86 -35.68 -66.91
N ALA A 787 26.90 -35.15 -67.60
CA ALA A 787 25.73 -34.43 -66.97
C ALA A 787 24.81 -35.39 -66.19
N MET A 788 24.58 -36.62 -66.72
CA MET A 788 23.87 -37.70 -66.05
C MET A 788 24.59 -38.16 -64.78
N LYS A 789 25.93 -38.35 -64.84
CA LYS A 789 26.77 -38.72 -63.73
C LYS A 789 26.70 -37.69 -62.60
N THR A 790 26.76 -36.39 -62.92
CA THR A 790 26.68 -35.29 -61.95
C THR A 790 25.37 -35.32 -61.19
N GLU A 791 24.20 -35.50 -61.85
CA GLU A 791 22.90 -35.56 -61.17
C GLU A 791 22.75 -36.82 -60.31
N LEU A 792 23.34 -37.95 -60.70
CA LEU A 792 23.38 -39.20 -59.93
C LEU A 792 24.27 -39.04 -58.67
N GLU A 793 25.41 -38.34 -58.78
CA GLU A 793 26.25 -38.00 -57.63
C GLU A 793 25.53 -37.12 -56.66
N LYS A 794 24.77 -36.09 -57.12
CA LYS A 794 23.92 -35.28 -56.34
C LYS A 794 22.82 -36.06 -55.61
N ALA A 795 22.13 -36.97 -56.33
CA ALA A 795 21.12 -37.84 -55.73
C ALA A 795 21.73 -38.75 -54.62
N ASN A 796 22.96 -39.24 -54.79
CA ASN A 796 23.64 -40.05 -53.79
C ASN A 796 24.05 -39.21 -52.54
N ALA A 797 24.51 -37.99 -52.74
CA ALA A 797 24.82 -37.09 -51.62
C ALA A 797 23.54 -36.76 -50.80
N LEU A 798 22.41 -36.49 -51.49
CA LEU A 798 21.12 -36.29 -50.84
C LEU A 798 20.63 -37.53 -50.08
N ARG A 799 20.84 -38.76 -50.63
CA ARG A 799 20.51 -40.06 -49.98
C ARG A 799 21.32 -40.22 -48.67
N THR A 800 22.59 -39.86 -48.70
CA THR A 800 23.44 -39.90 -47.49
C THR A 800 22.91 -38.96 -46.43
N THR A 801 22.54 -37.73 -46.83
CA THR A 801 21.93 -36.74 -45.94
C THR A 801 20.59 -37.20 -45.40
N LEU A 802 19.73 -37.77 -46.25
CA LEU A 802 18.45 -38.35 -45.86
C LEU A 802 18.60 -39.43 -44.78
N LYS A 803 19.52 -40.38 -44.98
CA LYS A 803 19.77 -41.44 -44.01
C LYS A 803 20.18 -40.90 -42.65
N SER A 804 21.08 -39.91 -42.61
CA SER A 804 21.45 -39.23 -41.36
C SER A 804 20.26 -38.55 -40.69
N LYS A 805 19.39 -37.88 -41.43
CA LYS A 805 18.19 -37.20 -40.90
C LYS A 805 17.11 -38.18 -40.40
N GLU A 806 16.95 -39.32 -41.09
CA GLU A 806 16.05 -40.39 -40.65
C GLU A 806 16.51 -41.03 -39.34
N THR A 807 17.84 -41.24 -39.17
CA THR A 807 18.42 -41.70 -37.90
C THR A 807 18.12 -40.70 -36.76
N THR A 808 18.34 -39.39 -36.99
CA THR A 808 18.06 -38.38 -35.99
C THR A 808 16.55 -38.29 -35.64
N SER A 809 15.66 -38.50 -36.61
CA SER A 809 14.20 -38.53 -36.36
C SER A 809 13.80 -39.72 -35.47
N GLU A 810 14.43 -40.91 -35.64
CA GLU A 810 14.16 -42.07 -34.79
C GLU A 810 14.74 -41.91 -33.38
N GLU A 811 15.91 -41.26 -33.25
CA GLU A 811 16.47 -40.87 -31.95
C GLU A 811 15.55 -39.92 -31.18
N LEU A 812 15.02 -38.87 -31.86
CA LEU A 812 14.05 -37.94 -31.26
C LEU A 812 12.74 -38.62 -30.86
N LYS A 813 12.28 -39.61 -31.64
CA LYS A 813 11.09 -40.40 -31.30
C LYS A 813 11.33 -41.25 -30.06
N THR A 814 12.48 -41.85 -29.91
CA THR A 814 12.86 -42.63 -28.73
C THR A 814 12.96 -41.72 -27.49
N ALA A 815 13.58 -40.55 -27.64
CA ALA A 815 13.67 -39.55 -26.59
C ALA A 815 12.27 -39.02 -26.16
N LEU A 816 11.36 -38.83 -27.12
CA LEU A 816 9.99 -38.41 -26.86
C LEU A 816 9.23 -39.45 -26.03
N ASN A 817 9.30 -40.73 -26.43
CA ASN A 817 8.64 -41.82 -25.70
C ASN A 817 9.14 -41.90 -24.26
N LYS A 818 10.44 -41.74 -24.05
CA LYS A 818 11.04 -41.73 -22.71
C LYS A 818 10.54 -40.56 -21.87
N LEU A 819 10.49 -39.36 -22.45
CA LEU A 819 9.98 -38.18 -21.76
C LEU A 819 8.48 -38.29 -21.42
N GLU A 820 7.68 -38.90 -22.28
CA GLU A 820 6.24 -39.14 -22.02
C GLU A 820 6.04 -40.20 -20.91
N GLU A 821 6.91 -41.20 -20.79
CA GLU A 821 6.91 -42.14 -19.67
C GLU A 821 7.30 -41.47 -18.37
N GLU A 822 8.39 -40.70 -18.36
CA GLU A 822 8.81 -39.93 -17.19
C GLU A 822 7.72 -38.91 -16.73
N LEU A 823 6.94 -38.39 -17.68
CA LEU A 823 5.81 -37.50 -17.38
C LEU A 823 4.64 -38.23 -16.70
N LYS A 824 4.42 -39.50 -17.01
CA LYS A 824 3.42 -40.37 -16.37
C LYS A 824 3.79 -40.77 -14.94
N GLU A 825 5.09 -40.87 -14.64
CA GLU A 825 5.59 -41.22 -13.30
C GLU A 825 5.55 -40.00 -12.32
N ILE A 826 5.43 -38.76 -12.82
CA ILE A 826 5.28 -37.56 -12.00
C ILE A 826 3.80 -37.38 -11.71
N VAL A 827 3.29 -38.09 -10.69
CA VAL A 827 1.92 -38.01 -10.18
C VAL A 827 1.86 -36.97 -9.08
#